data_107d393e32a8e5948ba76103e4221176
#
_entry.id   107d393e32a8e5948ba76103e4221176
#
_cell.length_a   1.000
_cell.length_b   1.000
_cell.length_c   1.000
_cell.angle_alpha   90.00
_cell.angle_beta   90.00
_cell.angle_gamma   90.00
#
_symmetry.space_group_name_H-M   'P 1'
#
loop_
_entity.id
_entity.type
_entity.pdbx_description
1 polymer ?
#
loop_
_entity_poly.entity_id
_entity_poly.type
_entity_poly.pdbx_seq_one_letter_code
_entity_poly.pdbx_strand_id
1 'polypeptide(L)'
;MPELGLNPAQREAVRYLDSPCLVIAGAGSGKTRVITEKIMHLIDAGHSPDRITAITFTNKAAQEMAQRLRESMASRRAQAALKPQNHASSRPRASGMAVSRSKGKPLICTFHALGLQLLRQEGAAVGLKPQFSILDQEDALRLIQELSANQDRKLARSLAWQISQWKMMGWGPDDVVQSDADPQVIALYRRYQASLSAYQSVDFDDLIRLGSLVLDDPQRCAYWQSRIGYLLVDEYQDTNRSQYALMRKLLAPNKSFTLVGDDDQSIYAWRGASLENLRVLSSDYPNLQVIKLEQNYRSSQRILQAANGLIAANPKLYPKTLWTDRSEGEALQCLMHRDEFAEAESVVQRLIAHRFERKTLWGAYAILYRSNHQAKLFEQMLRKEAIPYRLSGGQSFFDRSEIRDLMAWLRLLVNEDDDPAFIRAVSTPRRGIGEQSLASLGHWASERRCSMFAAIFLPGLAERLGTRALSLLQAFAQTIHRFAWRAKKESAEPLLAELLQAMSYQEHLQQLHEERAAQTRWQYVLDFQRWVSERDQKDAMPLAERIQSLALLSQLERREDQEGSLALSTIHAAKGLEFDHVVIVGCEEGLLPYSGADEEQAQESAGDQAGAHAQGSPREQSGVRATGDAAIQQVIEERRLMYVAVTRARKSLTLSWAQERKRQRQLMKQSPSRFIEEMGLNPLGDSLAKSASKDQALGQLAQLRKLLVKDRSTP
;
A
#
# COMPACT_ATOMS: atom_id res chain seq x y z
N MET A 1 -8.89 -12.68 34.71
CA MET A 1 -8.87 -13.87 33.83
C MET A 1 -7.46 -14.06 33.32
N PRO A 2 -6.95 -15.26 33.11
CA PRO A 2 -5.58 -15.45 32.66
C PRO A 2 -5.43 -14.92 31.24
N GLU A 3 -4.61 -13.89 31.05
CA GLU A 3 -4.10 -13.41 29.76
C GLU A 3 -3.09 -14.45 29.26
N LEU A 4 -3.59 -15.61 28.87
CA LEU A 4 -2.80 -16.75 28.45
C LEU A 4 -1.90 -16.37 27.28
N GLY A 5 -0.60 -16.22 27.56
CA GLY A 5 0.47 -16.09 26.60
C GLY A 5 0.96 -14.69 26.26
N LEU A 6 0.61 -13.64 27.01
CA LEU A 6 1.27 -12.34 26.93
C LEU A 6 2.49 -12.28 27.86
N ASN A 7 3.61 -11.71 27.36
CA ASN A 7 4.76 -11.41 28.21
C ASN A 7 4.47 -10.19 29.13
N PRO A 8 5.32 -9.88 30.14
CA PRO A 8 5.09 -8.76 31.05
C PRO A 8 4.89 -7.41 30.33
N ALA A 9 5.73 -7.06 29.35
CA ALA A 9 5.64 -5.80 28.63
C ALA A 9 4.39 -5.72 27.74
N GLN A 10 4.02 -6.81 27.06
CA GLN A 10 2.77 -6.89 26.30
C GLN A 10 1.55 -6.71 27.22
N ARG A 11 1.59 -7.32 28.40
CA ARG A 11 0.51 -7.23 29.41
C ARG A 11 0.40 -5.82 29.95
N GLU A 12 1.51 -5.16 30.24
CA GLU A 12 1.57 -3.75 30.60
C GLU A 12 0.93 -2.89 29.51
N ALA A 13 1.36 -3.03 28.24
CA ALA A 13 0.81 -2.29 27.12
C ALA A 13 -0.70 -2.50 26.94
N VAL A 14 -1.20 -3.72 27.15
CA VAL A 14 -2.64 -4.02 27.05
C VAL A 14 -3.44 -3.37 28.19
N ARG A 15 -2.91 -3.36 29.42
CA ARG A 15 -3.63 -2.87 30.61
C ARG A 15 -3.57 -1.36 30.81
N TYR A 16 -2.54 -0.73 30.25
CA TYR A 16 -2.31 0.70 30.48
C TYR A 16 -3.41 1.56 29.81
N LEU A 17 -4.21 2.25 30.60
CA LEU A 17 -5.33 3.10 30.14
C LEU A 17 -5.29 4.54 30.71
N ASP A 18 -4.33 4.83 31.59
CA ASP A 18 -4.35 6.05 32.43
C ASP A 18 -4.02 7.32 31.62
N SER A 19 -3.16 7.22 30.60
CA SER A 19 -2.76 8.35 29.76
C SER A 19 -2.46 7.90 28.33
N PRO A 20 -2.12 8.81 27.40
CA PRO A 20 -1.58 8.46 26.09
C PRO A 20 -0.44 7.46 26.18
N CYS A 21 -0.45 6.44 25.33
CA CYS A 21 0.54 5.36 25.34
C CYS A 21 1.17 5.18 23.95
N LEU A 22 2.49 5.15 23.91
CA LEU A 22 3.28 4.78 22.74
C LEU A 22 3.95 3.42 23.01
N VAL A 23 3.60 2.42 22.22
CA VAL A 23 4.21 1.09 22.27
C VAL A 23 5.24 0.98 21.16
N ILE A 24 6.52 1.02 21.54
CA ILE A 24 7.64 0.79 20.61
C ILE A 24 7.85 -0.71 20.51
N ALA A 25 7.40 -1.28 19.41
CA ALA A 25 7.28 -2.72 19.24
C ALA A 25 8.15 -3.20 18.08
N GLY A 26 9.28 -3.82 18.37
CA GLY A 26 10.19 -4.33 17.35
C GLY A 26 9.56 -5.38 16.43
N ALA A 27 10.30 -5.75 15.38
CA ALA A 27 9.85 -6.77 14.45
C ALA A 27 9.49 -8.07 15.18
N GLY A 28 8.36 -8.69 14.83
CA GLY A 28 7.93 -9.97 15.41
C GLY A 28 7.61 -9.96 16.90
N SER A 29 7.48 -8.81 17.57
CA SER A 29 7.15 -8.68 18.98
C SER A 29 5.66 -8.82 19.32
N GLY A 30 4.80 -9.02 18.31
CA GLY A 30 3.37 -9.23 18.50
C GLY A 30 2.54 -7.94 18.55
N LYS A 31 2.92 -6.88 17.81
CA LYS A 31 2.18 -5.61 17.66
C LYS A 31 0.68 -5.79 17.51
N THR A 32 0.25 -6.51 16.49
CA THR A 32 -1.17 -6.73 16.18
C THR A 32 -1.89 -7.50 17.30
N ARG A 33 -1.18 -8.41 17.97
CA ARG A 33 -1.74 -9.13 19.12
C ARG A 33 -2.02 -8.18 20.29
N VAL A 34 -1.08 -7.28 20.59
CA VAL A 34 -1.27 -6.28 21.66
C VAL A 34 -2.46 -5.38 21.35
N ILE A 35 -2.62 -4.91 20.12
CA ILE A 35 -3.77 -4.08 19.71
C ILE A 35 -5.08 -4.86 19.88
N THR A 36 -5.15 -6.11 19.39
CA THR A 36 -6.36 -6.93 19.48
C THR A 36 -6.74 -7.21 20.94
N GLU A 37 -5.78 -7.60 21.79
CA GLU A 37 -6.01 -7.84 23.21
C GLU A 37 -6.36 -6.54 23.97
N LYS A 38 -5.78 -5.40 23.56
CA LYS A 38 -6.13 -4.10 24.14
C LYS A 38 -7.57 -3.69 23.82
N ILE A 39 -8.04 -3.91 22.58
CA ILE A 39 -9.45 -3.69 22.21
C ILE A 39 -10.36 -4.54 23.11
N MET A 40 -10.01 -5.82 23.31
CA MET A 40 -10.78 -6.70 24.19
C MET A 40 -10.75 -6.23 25.65
N HIS A 41 -9.60 -5.76 26.14
CA HIS A 41 -9.45 -5.21 27.47
C HIS A 41 -10.27 -3.92 27.67
N LEU A 42 -10.29 -3.02 26.70
CA LEU A 42 -11.14 -1.82 26.69
C LEU A 42 -12.63 -2.18 26.83
N ILE A 43 -13.09 -3.18 26.08
CA ILE A 43 -14.48 -3.65 26.16
C ILE A 43 -14.77 -4.23 27.54
N ASP A 44 -13.85 -5.02 28.10
CA ASP A 44 -13.98 -5.59 29.44
C ASP A 44 -13.95 -4.50 30.55
N ALA A 45 -13.21 -3.41 30.32
CA ALA A 45 -13.17 -2.23 31.19
C ALA A 45 -14.40 -1.31 31.05
N GLY A 46 -15.36 -1.64 30.18
CA GLY A 46 -16.64 -0.93 30.07
C GLY A 46 -16.68 0.12 28.91
N HIS A 47 -15.65 0.22 28.09
CA HIS A 47 -15.74 1.06 26.88
C HIS A 47 -16.76 0.48 25.90
N SER A 48 -17.62 1.33 25.34
CA SER A 48 -18.57 0.93 24.31
C SER A 48 -17.83 0.54 23.02
N PRO A 49 -18.08 -0.65 22.45
CA PRO A 49 -17.33 -1.13 21.29
C PRO A 49 -17.42 -0.18 20.08
N ASP A 50 -18.57 0.44 19.83
CA ASP A 50 -18.80 1.40 18.75
C ASP A 50 -18.03 2.73 18.91
N ARG A 51 -17.42 2.96 20.08
CA ARG A 51 -16.57 4.12 20.37
C ARG A 51 -15.08 3.78 20.37
N ILE A 52 -14.71 2.54 20.05
CA ILE A 52 -13.32 2.11 19.89
C ILE A 52 -12.97 2.16 18.40
N THR A 53 -11.95 2.94 18.04
CA THR A 53 -11.47 3.06 16.67
C THR A 53 -10.02 2.57 16.59
N ALA A 54 -9.76 1.62 15.70
CA ALA A 54 -8.41 1.13 15.42
C ALA A 54 -8.04 1.44 13.96
N ILE A 55 -6.95 2.17 13.78
CA ILE A 55 -6.45 2.57 12.46
C ILE A 55 -5.22 1.74 12.13
N THR A 56 -5.17 1.20 10.92
CA THR A 56 -4.01 0.48 10.38
C THR A 56 -3.52 1.13 9.09
N PHE A 57 -2.33 0.75 8.64
CA PHE A 57 -1.76 1.31 7.42
C PHE A 57 -2.35 0.68 6.14
N THR A 58 -2.71 -0.60 6.18
CA THR A 58 -3.25 -1.32 5.00
C THR A 58 -4.61 -1.95 5.27
N ASN A 59 -5.43 -2.07 4.23
CA ASN A 59 -6.72 -2.74 4.34
C ASN A 59 -6.59 -4.22 4.71
N LYS A 60 -5.52 -4.90 4.27
CA LYS A 60 -5.24 -6.28 4.64
C LYS A 60 -5.04 -6.38 6.16
N ALA A 61 -4.22 -5.49 6.73
CA ALA A 61 -4.01 -5.45 8.18
C ALA A 61 -5.32 -5.14 8.94
N ALA A 62 -6.17 -4.24 8.41
CA ALA A 62 -7.48 -3.96 8.98
C ALA A 62 -8.40 -5.19 8.96
N GLN A 63 -8.45 -5.92 7.85
CA GLN A 63 -9.25 -7.14 7.71
C GLN A 63 -8.76 -8.26 8.64
N GLU A 64 -7.45 -8.50 8.69
CA GLU A 64 -6.85 -9.50 9.59
C GLU A 64 -7.10 -9.15 11.07
N MET A 65 -6.94 -7.89 11.44
CA MET A 65 -7.24 -7.41 12.80
C MET A 65 -8.72 -7.61 13.13
N ALA A 66 -9.63 -7.26 12.22
CA ALA A 66 -11.06 -7.45 12.40
C ALA A 66 -11.45 -8.93 12.50
N GLN A 67 -10.80 -9.81 11.74
CA GLN A 67 -11.01 -11.26 11.82
C GLN A 67 -10.54 -11.81 13.15
N ARG A 68 -9.31 -11.52 13.57
CA ARG A 68 -8.75 -11.95 14.88
C ARG A 68 -9.61 -11.48 16.04
N LEU A 69 -10.10 -10.24 15.96
CA LEU A 69 -11.02 -9.71 16.99
C LEU A 69 -12.32 -10.51 17.06
N ARG A 70 -12.93 -10.82 15.89
CA ARG A 70 -14.14 -11.65 15.82
C ARG A 70 -13.94 -13.03 16.44
N GLU A 71 -12.84 -13.70 16.12
CA GLU A 71 -12.46 -15.01 16.65
C GLU A 71 -12.26 -14.95 18.18
N SER A 72 -11.54 -13.95 18.67
CA SER A 72 -11.33 -13.73 20.11
C SER A 72 -12.65 -13.47 20.84
N MET A 73 -13.54 -12.65 20.27
CA MET A 73 -14.87 -12.39 20.84
C MET A 73 -15.75 -13.66 20.85
N ALA A 74 -15.71 -14.45 19.79
CA ALA A 74 -16.46 -15.72 19.70
C ALA A 74 -15.97 -16.73 20.74
N SER A 75 -14.65 -16.91 20.86
CA SER A 75 -14.05 -17.81 21.84
C SER A 75 -14.42 -17.44 23.28
N ARG A 76 -14.38 -16.13 23.62
CA ARG A 76 -14.80 -15.66 24.96
C ARG A 76 -16.29 -15.89 25.24
N ARG A 77 -17.16 -15.71 24.24
CA ARG A 77 -18.60 -16.00 24.35
C ARG A 77 -18.84 -17.50 24.60
N ALA A 78 -18.16 -18.37 23.86
CA ALA A 78 -18.24 -19.81 24.04
C ALA A 78 -17.77 -20.24 25.44
N GLN A 79 -16.66 -19.70 25.94
CA GLN A 79 -16.14 -19.96 27.27
C GLN A 79 -17.08 -19.44 28.40
N ALA A 80 -17.72 -18.29 28.17
CA ALA A 80 -18.70 -17.76 29.13
C ALA A 80 -19.98 -18.62 29.22
N ALA A 81 -20.39 -19.21 28.09
CA ALA A 81 -21.53 -20.12 28.02
C ALA A 81 -21.26 -21.50 28.67
N LEU A 82 -19.99 -21.92 28.71
CA LEU A 82 -19.57 -23.22 29.32
C LEU A 82 -19.34 -23.14 30.84
N LYS A 83 -19.38 -21.94 31.46
CA LYS A 83 -19.28 -21.84 32.94
C LYS A 83 -20.61 -22.27 33.58
N PRO A 84 -20.64 -23.29 34.45
CA PRO A 84 -21.84 -23.69 35.14
C PRO A 84 -22.36 -22.52 36.00
N GLN A 85 -23.65 -22.22 35.89
CA GLN A 85 -24.33 -21.30 36.77
C GLN A 85 -24.40 -21.97 38.17
N ASN A 86 -23.41 -21.74 39.00
CA ASN A 86 -23.52 -22.10 40.39
C ASN A 86 -24.59 -21.20 41.07
N HIS A 87 -25.75 -21.78 41.22
CA HIS A 87 -26.77 -21.24 42.09
C HIS A 87 -26.23 -21.24 43.53
N ALA A 88 -25.93 -20.10 44.10
CA ALA A 88 -26.10 -19.85 45.52
C ALA A 88 -25.94 -18.37 45.86
N SER A 89 -26.85 -17.96 46.68
CA SER A 89 -26.90 -16.80 47.59
C SER A 89 -27.35 -15.45 46.99
N SER A 90 -28.61 -15.22 47.31
CA SER A 90 -29.30 -13.93 47.38
C SER A 90 -28.56 -12.94 48.31
N ARG A 91 -27.87 -11.97 47.73
CA ARG A 91 -27.59 -10.68 48.34
C ARG A 91 -28.16 -9.57 47.46
N PRO A 92 -28.87 -8.57 48.04
CA PRO A 92 -29.44 -7.50 47.21
C PRO A 92 -28.33 -6.68 46.58
N ARG A 93 -28.32 -6.65 45.26
CA ARG A 93 -27.46 -5.76 44.48
C ARG A 93 -27.92 -4.32 44.69
N ALA A 94 -27.03 -3.49 45.25
CA ALA A 94 -27.15 -2.04 45.19
C ALA A 94 -27.44 -1.64 43.74
N SER A 95 -28.35 -0.71 43.53
CA SER A 95 -28.79 -0.15 42.28
C SER A 95 -27.63 0.56 41.56
N GLY A 96 -26.76 -0.21 40.94
CA GLY A 96 -25.80 0.28 39.95
C GLY A 96 -26.44 0.21 38.57
N MET A 97 -26.44 1.31 37.86
CA MET A 97 -26.93 1.46 36.48
C MET A 97 -26.52 0.23 35.63
N ALA A 98 -27.52 -0.50 35.16
CA ALA A 98 -27.31 -1.56 34.17
C ALA A 98 -26.73 -0.90 32.90
N VAL A 99 -25.42 -1.04 32.71
CA VAL A 99 -24.77 -0.63 31.47
C VAL A 99 -25.42 -1.45 30.39
N SER A 100 -26.26 -0.79 29.60
CA SER A 100 -26.87 -1.35 28.40
C SER A 100 -25.72 -1.85 27.53
N ARG A 101 -25.62 -3.18 27.31
CA ARG A 101 -24.63 -3.77 26.41
C ARG A 101 -24.94 -3.25 24.99
N SER A 102 -24.23 -2.20 24.56
CA SER A 102 -24.28 -1.68 23.22
C SER A 102 -23.98 -2.81 22.21
N LYS A 103 -24.82 -2.95 21.19
CA LYS A 103 -24.65 -3.94 20.12
C LYS A 103 -23.62 -3.52 19.06
N GLY A 104 -22.90 -2.41 19.26
CA GLY A 104 -21.93 -1.87 18.32
C GLY A 104 -20.70 -2.76 18.15
N LYS A 105 -19.94 -2.50 17.07
CA LYS A 105 -18.65 -3.14 16.78
C LYS A 105 -17.56 -2.06 16.75
N PRO A 106 -16.32 -2.37 17.17
CA PRO A 106 -15.20 -1.47 16.96
C PRO A 106 -15.02 -1.11 15.47
N LEU A 107 -14.71 0.15 15.20
CA LEU A 107 -14.34 0.60 13.86
C LEU A 107 -12.87 0.25 13.62
N ILE A 108 -12.62 -0.64 12.65
CA ILE A 108 -11.26 -1.01 12.25
C ILE A 108 -11.10 -0.64 10.78
N CYS A 109 -10.23 0.32 10.48
CA CYS A 109 -10.09 0.88 9.14
C CYS A 109 -8.69 1.45 8.89
N THR A 110 -8.42 1.95 7.69
CA THR A 110 -7.22 2.74 7.37
C THR A 110 -7.50 4.23 7.52
N PHE A 111 -6.43 5.06 7.58
CA PHE A 111 -6.59 6.53 7.56
C PHE A 111 -7.43 7.01 6.37
N HIS A 112 -7.17 6.48 5.17
CA HIS A 112 -7.91 6.86 3.97
C HIS A 112 -9.39 6.44 4.03
N ALA A 113 -9.69 5.26 4.58
CA ALA A 113 -11.07 4.82 4.76
C ALA A 113 -11.81 5.69 5.78
N LEU A 114 -11.13 6.13 6.85
CA LEU A 114 -11.69 7.07 7.83
C LEU A 114 -11.92 8.44 7.18
N GLY A 115 -10.94 8.97 6.42
CA GLY A 115 -11.05 10.23 5.69
C GLY A 115 -12.21 10.19 4.67
N LEU A 116 -12.34 9.08 3.94
CA LEU A 116 -13.47 8.87 3.03
C LEU A 116 -14.81 8.90 3.77
N GLN A 117 -14.93 8.17 4.89
CA GLN A 117 -16.14 8.15 5.70
C GLN A 117 -16.51 9.56 6.21
N LEU A 118 -15.49 10.31 6.66
CA LEU A 118 -15.65 11.68 7.14
C LEU A 118 -16.15 12.59 6.01
N LEU A 119 -15.50 12.55 4.83
CA LEU A 119 -15.91 13.37 3.68
C LEU A 119 -17.27 12.97 3.09
N ARG A 120 -17.67 11.70 3.16
CA ARG A 120 -19.02 11.26 2.74
C ARG A 120 -20.12 11.86 3.64
N GLN A 121 -19.84 12.06 4.92
CA GLN A 121 -20.81 12.61 5.88
C GLN A 121 -20.76 14.14 5.92
N GLU A 122 -19.59 14.73 5.87
CA GLU A 122 -19.36 16.15 6.16
C GLU A 122 -18.76 16.93 4.97
N GLY A 123 -18.57 16.29 3.82
CA GLY A 123 -17.87 16.86 2.66
C GLY A 123 -18.51 18.14 2.10
N ALA A 124 -19.81 18.35 2.35
CA ALA A 124 -20.48 19.62 2.00
C ALA A 124 -19.77 20.85 2.58
N ALA A 125 -19.09 20.71 3.72
CA ALA A 125 -18.31 21.79 4.34
C ALA A 125 -17.09 22.23 3.51
N VAL A 126 -16.60 21.36 2.64
CA VAL A 126 -15.48 21.63 1.72
C VAL A 126 -15.91 21.61 0.25
N GLY A 127 -17.21 21.78 0.00
CA GLY A 127 -17.79 21.90 -1.34
C GLY A 127 -17.93 20.57 -2.10
N LEU A 128 -17.86 19.41 -1.42
CA LEU A 128 -18.01 18.09 -2.03
C LEU A 128 -19.42 17.55 -1.91
N LYS A 129 -19.96 16.99 -2.99
CA LYS A 129 -21.19 16.18 -2.97
C LYS A 129 -20.93 14.84 -2.26
N PRO A 130 -21.94 14.18 -1.65
CA PRO A 130 -21.77 12.88 -1.02
C PRO A 130 -21.22 11.79 -1.96
N GLN A 131 -21.53 11.85 -3.25
CA GLN A 131 -21.10 10.89 -4.27
C GLN A 131 -19.84 11.32 -5.04
N PHE A 132 -18.98 12.14 -4.47
CA PHE A 132 -17.73 12.54 -5.16
C PHE A 132 -16.89 11.33 -5.59
N SER A 133 -16.11 11.49 -6.65
CA SER A 133 -15.18 10.47 -7.17
C SER A 133 -13.81 10.55 -6.53
N ILE A 134 -13.09 9.44 -6.57
CA ILE A 134 -11.67 9.38 -6.15
C ILE A 134 -10.83 9.12 -7.40
N LEU A 135 -9.95 10.07 -7.76
CA LEU A 135 -9.04 9.91 -8.86
C LEU A 135 -7.94 8.92 -8.50
N ASP A 136 -7.62 8.03 -9.43
CA ASP A 136 -6.42 7.22 -9.30
C ASP A 136 -5.15 8.03 -9.67
N GLN A 137 -3.98 7.45 -9.41
CA GLN A 137 -2.70 8.13 -9.63
C GLN A 137 -2.46 8.48 -11.11
N GLU A 138 -2.94 7.67 -12.05
CA GLU A 138 -2.77 7.92 -13.48
C GLU A 138 -3.75 9.00 -13.98
N ASP A 139 -4.97 9.01 -13.47
CA ASP A 139 -5.94 10.07 -13.78
C ASP A 139 -5.46 11.42 -13.23
N ALA A 140 -4.93 11.44 -11.99
CA ALA A 140 -4.32 12.62 -11.40
C ALA A 140 -3.11 13.11 -12.22
N LEU A 141 -2.24 12.18 -12.64
CA LEU A 141 -1.08 12.48 -13.49
C LEU A 141 -1.50 13.05 -14.84
N ARG A 142 -2.52 12.47 -15.48
CA ARG A 142 -3.04 12.95 -16.77
C ARG A 142 -3.61 14.35 -16.63
N LEU A 143 -4.39 14.62 -15.59
CA LEU A 143 -4.93 15.95 -15.32
C LEU A 143 -3.82 16.98 -15.12
N ILE A 144 -2.76 16.65 -14.37
CA ILE A 144 -1.60 17.53 -14.17
C ILE A 144 -0.87 17.77 -15.51
N GLN A 145 -0.74 16.74 -16.34
CA GLN A 145 -0.13 16.83 -17.66
C GLN A 145 -0.90 17.78 -18.60
N GLU A 146 -2.23 17.68 -18.62
CA GLU A 146 -3.11 18.58 -19.36
C GLU A 146 -3.01 20.03 -18.85
N LEU A 147 -3.06 20.23 -17.52
CA LEU A 147 -2.97 21.54 -16.91
C LEU A 147 -1.59 22.20 -17.07
N SER A 148 -0.51 21.45 -17.12
CA SER A 148 0.83 21.97 -17.34
C SER A 148 1.09 22.35 -18.80
N ALA A 149 0.17 21.98 -19.71
CA ALA A 149 0.33 22.12 -21.18
C ALA A 149 1.62 21.50 -21.71
N ASN A 150 2.17 20.51 -20.99
CA ASN A 150 3.42 19.86 -21.33
C ASN A 150 3.19 18.36 -21.53
N GLN A 151 3.60 17.83 -22.68
CA GLN A 151 3.49 16.43 -23.04
C GLN A 151 4.52 15.53 -22.33
N ASP A 152 5.53 16.11 -21.66
CA ASP A 152 6.55 15.33 -20.95
C ASP A 152 5.97 14.67 -19.69
N ARG A 153 5.84 13.36 -19.78
CA ARG A 153 5.33 12.53 -18.68
C ARG A 153 6.28 12.48 -17.47
N LYS A 154 7.60 12.73 -17.67
CA LYS A 154 8.54 12.78 -16.55
C LYS A 154 8.34 14.05 -15.73
N LEU A 155 8.24 15.18 -16.40
CA LEU A 155 7.93 16.46 -15.74
C LEU A 155 6.58 16.41 -15.03
N ALA A 156 5.54 15.86 -15.66
CA ALA A 156 4.23 15.73 -15.03
C ALA A 156 4.29 14.86 -13.76
N ARG A 157 5.09 13.78 -13.76
CA ARG A 157 5.32 12.95 -12.55
C ARG A 157 6.02 13.71 -11.44
N SER A 158 7.03 14.51 -11.77
CA SER A 158 7.74 15.36 -10.79
C SER A 158 6.80 16.38 -10.16
N LEU A 159 5.98 17.05 -10.98
CA LEU A 159 4.98 18.01 -10.52
C LEU A 159 3.90 17.36 -9.65
N ALA A 160 3.39 16.19 -10.07
CA ALA A 160 2.43 15.41 -9.30
C ALA A 160 3.00 15.00 -7.93
N TRP A 161 4.26 14.54 -7.92
CA TRP A 161 4.97 14.19 -6.70
C TRP A 161 5.11 15.40 -5.76
N GLN A 162 5.48 16.56 -6.27
CA GLN A 162 5.63 17.77 -5.49
C GLN A 162 4.30 18.24 -4.87
N ILE A 163 3.20 18.22 -5.64
CA ILE A 163 1.85 18.52 -5.14
C ILE A 163 1.45 17.52 -4.04
N SER A 164 1.71 16.23 -4.24
CA SER A 164 1.44 15.19 -3.25
C SER A 164 2.22 15.44 -1.95
N GLN A 165 3.52 15.82 -2.03
CA GLN A 165 4.31 16.17 -0.85
C GLN A 165 3.66 17.31 -0.05
N TRP A 166 3.20 18.37 -0.70
CA TRP A 166 2.51 19.48 -0.02
C TRP A 166 1.22 19.02 0.65
N LYS A 167 0.41 18.22 -0.03
CA LYS A 167 -0.82 17.65 0.56
C LYS A 167 -0.54 16.75 1.77
N MET A 168 0.53 15.95 1.72
CA MET A 168 0.96 15.11 2.84
C MET A 168 1.46 15.92 4.03
N MET A 169 1.92 17.16 3.81
CA MET A 169 2.20 18.14 4.87
C MET A 169 0.93 18.79 5.41
N GLY A 170 -0.23 18.58 4.77
CA GLY A 170 -1.51 19.21 5.09
C GLY A 170 -1.71 20.56 4.39
N TRP A 171 -0.81 20.95 3.48
CA TRP A 171 -0.83 22.26 2.82
C TRP A 171 -1.79 22.28 1.62
N GLY A 172 -2.64 23.31 1.59
CA GLY A 172 -3.38 23.70 0.40
C GLY A 172 -2.56 24.64 -0.50
N PRO A 173 -3.10 25.04 -1.67
CA PRO A 173 -2.38 25.92 -2.59
C PRO A 173 -2.00 27.27 -1.98
N ASP A 174 -2.78 27.79 -1.03
CA ASP A 174 -2.53 29.06 -0.39
C ASP A 174 -1.48 28.99 0.72
N ASP A 175 -1.34 27.82 1.37
CA ASP A 175 -0.31 27.59 2.38
C ASP A 175 1.09 27.54 1.73
N VAL A 176 1.18 27.03 0.50
CA VAL A 176 2.45 26.89 -0.24
C VAL A 176 3.02 28.25 -0.68
N VAL A 177 2.20 29.28 -0.82
CA VAL A 177 2.65 30.65 -1.23
C VAL A 177 3.69 31.21 -0.27
N GLN A 178 3.70 30.78 0.98
CA GLN A 178 4.67 31.21 1.99
C GLN A 178 6.01 30.44 1.91
N SER A 179 6.13 29.48 1.00
CA SER A 179 7.36 28.71 0.80
C SER A 179 8.18 29.28 -0.37
N ASP A 180 9.47 28.89 -0.46
CA ASP A 180 10.35 29.23 -1.60
C ASP A 180 10.05 28.42 -2.88
N ALA A 181 8.82 27.95 -3.04
CA ALA A 181 8.42 27.13 -4.17
C ALA A 181 8.22 27.97 -5.44
N ASP A 182 8.46 27.34 -6.60
CA ASP A 182 8.25 27.97 -7.91
C ASP A 182 6.79 28.47 -8.06
N PRO A 183 6.57 29.77 -8.31
CA PRO A 183 5.24 30.33 -8.51
C PRO A 183 4.41 29.64 -9.62
N GLN A 184 5.07 29.08 -10.64
CA GLN A 184 4.40 28.35 -11.71
C GLN A 184 3.81 27.03 -11.20
N VAL A 185 4.53 26.33 -10.32
CA VAL A 185 4.06 25.09 -9.70
C VAL A 185 2.92 25.36 -8.71
N ILE A 186 3.01 26.47 -7.97
CA ILE A 186 1.90 26.91 -7.09
C ILE A 186 0.65 27.24 -7.92
N ALA A 187 0.80 27.94 -9.04
CA ALA A 187 -0.31 28.23 -9.95
C ALA A 187 -0.91 26.96 -10.56
N LEU A 188 -0.06 25.97 -10.89
CA LEU A 188 -0.51 24.64 -11.34
C LEU A 188 -1.30 23.92 -10.25
N TYR A 189 -0.81 23.94 -9.01
CA TYR A 189 -1.51 23.33 -7.88
C TYR A 189 -2.90 23.94 -7.65
N ARG A 190 -3.03 25.28 -7.74
CA ARG A 190 -4.33 25.96 -7.68
C ARG A 190 -5.26 25.50 -8.79
N ARG A 191 -4.79 25.43 -10.04
CA ARG A 191 -5.60 24.93 -11.18
C ARG A 191 -6.00 23.48 -10.99
N TYR A 192 -5.07 22.64 -10.53
CA TYR A 192 -5.33 21.23 -10.24
C TYR A 192 -6.42 21.07 -9.18
N GLN A 193 -6.33 21.81 -8.06
CA GLN A 193 -7.32 21.74 -6.99
C GLN A 193 -8.69 22.31 -7.43
N ALA A 194 -8.71 23.35 -8.24
CA ALA A 194 -9.93 23.90 -8.83
C ALA A 194 -10.61 22.90 -9.78
N SER A 195 -9.82 22.18 -10.59
CA SER A 195 -10.34 21.12 -11.46
C SER A 195 -10.92 19.96 -10.66
N LEU A 196 -10.25 19.50 -9.61
CA LEU A 196 -10.79 18.47 -8.72
C LEU A 196 -12.14 18.88 -8.12
N SER A 197 -12.24 20.12 -7.65
CA SER A 197 -13.48 20.68 -7.12
C SER A 197 -14.60 20.74 -8.17
N ALA A 198 -14.28 21.20 -9.39
CA ALA A 198 -15.24 21.26 -10.50
C ALA A 198 -15.75 19.85 -10.91
N TYR A 199 -14.87 18.87 -10.91
CA TYR A 199 -15.20 17.46 -11.25
C TYR A 199 -15.83 16.70 -10.08
N GLN A 200 -16.07 17.38 -8.95
CA GLN A 200 -16.54 16.73 -7.73
C GLN A 200 -15.71 15.49 -7.41
N SER A 201 -14.40 15.65 -7.49
CA SER A 201 -13.42 14.58 -7.30
C SER A 201 -12.36 14.97 -6.27
N VAL A 202 -11.75 13.97 -5.67
CA VAL A 202 -10.58 14.10 -4.78
C VAL A 202 -9.52 13.11 -5.21
N ASP A 203 -8.26 13.42 -4.96
CA ASP A 203 -7.20 12.40 -5.00
C ASP A 203 -7.03 11.75 -3.62
N PHE A 204 -6.08 10.83 -3.51
CA PHE A 204 -5.86 10.10 -2.26
C PHE A 204 -5.38 10.98 -1.12
N ASP A 205 -4.52 11.93 -1.40
CA ASP A 205 -3.98 12.82 -0.38
C ASP A 205 -5.07 13.77 0.15
N ASP A 206 -6.00 14.18 -0.72
CA ASP A 206 -7.15 14.99 -0.32
C ASP A 206 -8.12 14.25 0.61
N LEU A 207 -8.22 12.93 0.58
CA LEU A 207 -9.03 12.19 1.55
C LEU A 207 -8.59 12.51 2.99
N ILE A 208 -7.31 12.69 3.22
CA ILE A 208 -6.75 13.02 4.53
C ILE A 208 -6.78 14.51 4.78
N ARG A 209 -6.27 15.31 3.82
CA ARG A 209 -6.15 16.76 3.94
C ARG A 209 -7.51 17.43 4.11
N LEU A 210 -8.46 17.19 3.21
CA LEU A 210 -9.80 17.74 3.30
C LEU A 210 -10.58 17.17 4.48
N GLY A 211 -10.38 15.88 4.81
CA GLY A 211 -10.94 15.27 6.00
C GLY A 211 -10.48 15.96 7.28
N SER A 212 -9.19 16.36 7.34
CA SER A 212 -8.67 17.15 8.44
C SER A 212 -9.25 18.57 8.45
N LEU A 213 -9.44 19.20 7.28
CA LEU A 213 -9.99 20.54 7.14
C LEU A 213 -11.45 20.64 7.61
N VAL A 214 -12.26 19.62 7.33
CA VAL A 214 -13.65 19.53 7.81
C VAL A 214 -13.73 19.62 9.34
N LEU A 215 -12.72 19.13 10.05
CA LEU A 215 -12.66 19.13 11.51
C LEU A 215 -12.15 20.49 12.09
N ASP A 216 -11.89 21.49 11.27
CA ASP A 216 -11.61 22.85 11.77
C ASP A 216 -12.88 23.54 12.28
N ASP A 217 -14.05 23.07 11.85
CA ASP A 217 -15.32 23.46 12.45
C ASP A 217 -15.49 22.82 13.84
N PRO A 218 -15.63 23.64 14.91
CA PRO A 218 -15.69 23.11 16.28
C PRO A 218 -16.85 22.16 16.53
N GLN A 219 -18.00 22.35 15.87
CA GLN A 219 -19.18 21.49 16.09
C GLN A 219 -18.96 20.10 15.46
N ARG A 220 -18.43 20.06 14.24
CA ARG A 220 -18.07 18.80 13.56
C ARG A 220 -16.96 18.08 14.29
N CYS A 221 -15.93 18.80 14.73
CA CYS A 221 -14.85 18.26 15.54
C CYS A 221 -15.39 17.59 16.82
N ALA A 222 -16.22 18.31 17.60
CA ALA A 222 -16.83 17.79 18.81
C ALA A 222 -17.72 16.55 18.53
N TYR A 223 -18.48 16.56 17.45
CA TYR A 223 -19.28 15.41 17.02
C TYR A 223 -18.40 14.17 16.79
N TRP A 224 -17.34 14.29 15.97
CA TRP A 224 -16.45 13.17 15.69
C TRP A 224 -15.65 12.71 16.92
N GLN A 225 -15.18 13.64 17.73
CA GLN A 225 -14.55 13.34 19.02
C GLN A 225 -15.48 12.57 19.96
N SER A 226 -16.79 12.86 19.94
CA SER A 226 -17.77 12.13 20.75
C SER A 226 -17.92 10.67 20.32
N ARG A 227 -17.73 10.37 19.03
CA ARG A 227 -17.79 9.02 18.48
C ARG A 227 -16.53 8.20 18.73
N ILE A 228 -15.38 8.86 18.88
CA ILE A 228 -14.11 8.19 19.14
C ILE A 228 -13.84 8.25 20.64
N GLY A 229 -14.21 7.19 21.37
CA GLY A 229 -13.97 7.06 22.81
C GLY A 229 -12.53 6.66 23.13
N TYR A 230 -11.94 5.79 22.31
CA TYR A 230 -10.55 5.38 22.39
C TYR A 230 -9.98 5.12 21.02
N LEU A 231 -8.79 5.68 20.73
CA LEU A 231 -8.10 5.53 19.45
C LEU A 231 -6.88 4.62 19.60
N LEU A 232 -6.76 3.65 18.68
CA LEU A 232 -5.56 2.83 18.50
C LEU A 232 -5.02 3.07 17.09
N VAL A 233 -3.71 3.20 16.94
CA VAL A 233 -3.06 3.33 15.63
C VAL A 233 -1.93 2.32 15.53
N ASP A 234 -1.97 1.46 14.51
CA ASP A 234 -0.90 0.52 14.17
C ASP A 234 0.04 1.13 13.14
N GLU A 235 1.29 0.65 13.10
CA GLU A 235 2.35 1.10 12.18
C GLU A 235 2.51 2.65 12.20
N TYR A 236 2.45 3.26 13.39
CA TYR A 236 2.45 4.71 13.56
C TYR A 236 3.67 5.40 12.93
N GLN A 237 4.83 4.74 12.84
CA GLN A 237 6.05 5.26 12.20
C GLN A 237 5.88 5.55 10.70
N ASP A 238 4.83 5.02 10.06
CA ASP A 238 4.57 5.24 8.64
C ASP A 238 3.59 6.41 8.38
N THR A 239 3.17 7.10 9.45
CA THR A 239 2.25 8.24 9.32
C THR A 239 2.94 9.49 8.76
N ASN A 240 2.25 10.19 7.86
CA ASN A 240 2.65 11.52 7.40
C ASN A 240 2.07 12.63 8.29
N ARG A 241 2.51 13.87 8.04
CA ARG A 241 2.11 15.02 8.85
C ARG A 241 0.61 15.31 8.78
N SER A 242 -0.01 15.15 7.62
CA SER A 242 -1.46 15.33 7.44
C SER A 242 -2.27 14.30 8.23
N GLN A 243 -1.83 13.03 8.25
CA GLN A 243 -2.45 11.97 9.06
C GLN A 243 -2.30 12.23 10.56
N TYR A 244 -1.14 12.74 10.99
CA TYR A 244 -0.93 13.16 12.37
C TYR A 244 -1.85 14.31 12.77
N ALA A 245 -2.00 15.32 11.91
CA ALA A 245 -2.91 16.44 12.13
C ALA A 245 -4.37 15.97 12.25
N LEU A 246 -4.82 15.08 11.36
CA LEU A 246 -6.15 14.46 11.42
C LEU A 246 -6.36 13.72 12.74
N MET A 247 -5.38 12.89 13.15
CA MET A 247 -5.43 12.17 14.41
C MET A 247 -5.58 13.11 15.61
N ARG A 248 -4.79 14.18 15.67
CA ARG A 248 -4.86 15.19 16.75
C ARG A 248 -6.24 15.82 16.86
N LYS A 249 -6.87 16.18 15.73
CA LYS A 249 -8.22 16.76 15.71
C LYS A 249 -9.30 15.77 16.18
N LEU A 250 -9.12 14.48 15.89
CA LEU A 250 -10.05 13.43 16.32
C LEU A 250 -9.97 13.11 17.82
N LEU A 251 -8.83 13.42 18.45
CA LEU A 251 -8.62 13.21 19.86
C LEU A 251 -9.12 14.43 20.66
N ALA A 252 -10.12 14.23 21.52
CA ALA A 252 -10.51 15.27 22.47
C ALA A 252 -9.39 15.51 23.48
N PRO A 253 -9.27 16.75 24.02
CA PRO A 253 -8.33 17.03 25.10
C PRO A 253 -8.47 16.02 26.24
N ASN A 254 -7.34 15.56 26.81
CA ASN A 254 -7.27 14.59 27.93
C ASN A 254 -7.81 13.18 27.63
N LYS A 255 -8.03 12.79 26.38
CA LYS A 255 -8.35 11.39 26.06
C LYS A 255 -7.10 10.54 25.93
N SER A 256 -7.17 9.34 26.50
CA SER A 256 -6.15 8.31 26.31
C SER A 256 -6.27 7.65 24.93
N PHE A 257 -5.14 7.32 24.35
CA PHE A 257 -5.01 6.57 23.10
C PHE A 257 -3.81 5.64 23.15
N THR A 258 -3.69 4.75 22.18
CA THR A 258 -2.51 3.90 22.05
C THR A 258 -1.99 3.92 20.62
N LEU A 259 -0.74 4.31 20.47
CA LEU A 259 -0.01 4.22 19.21
C LEU A 259 0.98 3.05 19.29
N VAL A 260 1.05 2.25 18.24
CA VAL A 260 1.98 1.12 18.13
C VAL A 260 2.83 1.31 16.91
N GLY A 261 4.15 1.22 17.07
CA GLY A 261 5.06 1.45 15.96
C GLY A 261 6.46 0.90 16.19
N ASP A 262 7.27 0.94 15.12
CA ASP A 262 8.68 0.55 15.13
C ASP A 262 9.47 1.53 14.25
N ASP A 263 10.23 2.43 14.85
CA ASP A 263 11.05 3.42 14.14
C ASP A 263 12.10 2.78 13.21
N ASP A 264 12.55 1.55 13.54
CA ASP A 264 13.46 0.78 12.68
C ASP A 264 12.76 0.17 11.45
N GLN A 265 11.44 0.17 11.37
CA GLN A 265 10.64 -0.29 10.23
C GLN A 265 9.99 0.84 9.42
N SER A 266 10.39 2.10 9.62
CA SER A 266 9.92 3.22 8.81
C SER A 266 10.61 3.22 7.44
N ILE A 267 9.88 2.78 6.40
CA ILE A 267 10.38 2.59 5.03
C ILE A 267 9.53 3.30 3.97
N TYR A 268 8.67 4.24 4.38
CA TYR A 268 7.77 4.98 3.49
C TYR A 268 8.02 6.49 3.52
N ALA A 269 9.28 6.94 3.78
CA ALA A 269 9.62 8.35 3.73
C ALA A 269 9.33 8.98 2.35
N TRP A 270 9.54 8.22 1.27
CA TRP A 270 9.16 8.61 -0.09
C TRP A 270 7.64 8.83 -0.30
N ARG A 271 6.79 8.31 0.63
CA ARG A 271 5.35 8.58 0.73
C ARG A 271 5.04 9.61 1.83
N GLY A 272 5.98 10.42 2.23
CA GLY A 272 5.81 11.46 3.23
C GLY A 272 5.74 10.97 4.67
N ALA A 273 5.99 9.67 4.95
CA ALA A 273 6.12 9.19 6.32
C ALA A 273 7.26 9.93 7.04
N SER A 274 7.00 10.36 8.26
CA SER A 274 7.93 11.21 9.00
C SER A 274 8.14 10.71 10.42
N LEU A 275 9.38 10.36 10.74
CA LEU A 275 9.77 10.05 12.12
C LEU A 275 9.66 11.28 13.04
N GLU A 276 9.56 12.48 12.48
CA GLU A 276 9.31 13.69 13.25
C GLU A 276 7.98 13.60 14.01
N ASN A 277 6.98 12.93 13.46
CA ASN A 277 5.72 12.67 14.15
C ASN A 277 5.92 11.91 15.48
N LEU A 278 6.91 11.01 15.54
CA LEU A 278 7.29 10.31 16.78
C LEU A 278 8.02 11.23 17.77
N ARG A 279 8.82 12.19 17.27
CA ARG A 279 9.56 13.15 18.12
C ARG A 279 8.62 14.18 18.75
N VAL A 280 7.74 14.76 17.91
CA VAL A 280 6.79 15.79 18.38
C VAL A 280 5.76 15.21 19.34
N LEU A 281 5.49 13.91 19.28
CA LEU A 281 4.48 13.25 20.11
C LEU A 281 4.74 13.45 21.61
N SER A 282 5.99 13.32 22.05
CA SER A 282 6.36 13.53 23.47
C SER A 282 6.26 15.00 23.89
N SER A 283 6.41 15.92 22.97
CA SER A 283 6.18 17.36 23.23
C SER A 283 4.70 17.69 23.28
N ASP A 284 3.90 17.14 22.36
CA ASP A 284 2.45 17.37 22.30
C ASP A 284 1.70 16.68 23.47
N TYR A 285 2.25 15.59 23.99
CA TYR A 285 1.67 14.82 25.09
C TYR A 285 2.70 14.56 26.21
N PRO A 286 2.93 15.52 27.13
CA PRO A 286 3.96 15.41 28.17
C PRO A 286 3.80 14.22 29.11
N ASN A 287 2.56 13.70 29.27
CA ASN A 287 2.24 12.52 30.07
C ASN A 287 2.21 11.22 29.26
N LEU A 288 2.86 11.21 28.07
CA LEU A 288 2.95 10.03 27.21
C LEU A 288 3.75 8.92 27.88
N GLN A 289 3.12 7.76 28.08
CA GLN A 289 3.82 6.55 28.54
C GLN A 289 4.43 5.82 27.36
N VAL A 290 5.72 5.50 27.43
CA VAL A 290 6.42 4.72 26.39
C VAL A 290 6.70 3.31 26.93
N ILE A 291 6.19 2.29 26.24
CA ILE A 291 6.39 0.87 26.57
C ILE A 291 7.13 0.20 25.42
N LYS A 292 8.21 -0.54 25.74
CA LYS A 292 9.04 -1.22 24.71
C LYS A 292 8.73 -2.72 24.68
N LEU A 293 8.52 -3.26 23.47
CA LEU A 293 8.36 -4.69 23.23
C LEU A 293 9.59 -5.21 22.50
N GLU A 294 10.52 -5.82 23.21
CA GLU A 294 11.82 -6.27 22.69
C GLU A 294 11.88 -7.78 22.46
N GLN A 295 10.98 -8.55 23.04
CA GLN A 295 10.93 -10.00 22.82
C GLN A 295 10.32 -10.32 21.45
N ASN A 296 11.10 -11.00 20.60
CA ASN A 296 10.68 -11.45 19.29
C ASN A 296 10.21 -12.91 19.34
N TYR A 297 9.05 -13.16 18.73
CA TYR A 297 8.44 -14.50 18.65
C TYR A 297 8.51 -15.11 17.25
N ARG A 298 9.08 -14.38 16.27
CA ARG A 298 9.10 -14.76 14.86
C ARG A 298 10.37 -15.50 14.47
N SER A 299 11.50 -14.86 14.67
CA SER A 299 12.79 -15.23 14.07
C SER A 299 13.68 -16.03 15.01
N SER A 300 14.58 -16.85 14.47
CA SER A 300 15.65 -17.51 15.20
C SER A 300 16.68 -16.50 15.71
N GLN A 301 17.50 -16.92 16.68
CA GLN A 301 18.46 -16.04 17.36
C GLN A 301 19.50 -15.45 16.36
N ARG A 302 20.02 -16.27 15.43
CA ARG A 302 21.01 -15.80 14.43
C ARG A 302 20.45 -14.72 13.50
N ILE A 303 19.20 -14.86 13.08
CA ILE A 303 18.52 -13.84 12.26
C ILE A 303 18.41 -12.53 13.04
N LEU A 304 18.05 -12.59 14.33
CA LEU A 304 17.95 -11.39 15.16
C LEU A 304 19.30 -10.74 15.46
N GLN A 305 20.35 -11.53 15.65
CA GLN A 305 21.69 -11.00 15.83
C GLN A 305 22.14 -10.19 14.59
N ALA A 306 21.93 -10.74 13.39
CA ALA A 306 22.20 -10.04 12.14
C ALA A 306 21.35 -8.78 11.99
N ALA A 307 20.05 -8.85 12.30
CA ALA A 307 19.16 -7.70 12.26
C ALA A 307 19.56 -6.59 13.25
N ASN A 308 19.92 -6.95 14.48
CA ASN A 308 20.41 -6.01 15.49
C ASN A 308 21.75 -5.37 15.07
N GLY A 309 22.68 -6.15 14.52
CA GLY A 309 23.96 -5.65 13.99
C GLY A 309 23.74 -4.62 12.89
N LEU A 310 22.92 -4.96 11.90
CA LEU A 310 22.58 -4.08 10.79
C LEU A 310 22.00 -2.74 11.27
N ILE A 311 20.95 -2.80 12.10
CA ILE A 311 20.22 -1.59 12.50
C ILE A 311 20.95 -0.75 13.56
N ALA A 312 22.01 -1.29 14.20
CA ALA A 312 22.83 -0.56 15.17
C ALA A 312 23.54 0.64 14.56
N ALA A 313 23.85 0.61 13.26
CA ALA A 313 24.49 1.70 12.53
C ALA A 313 23.55 2.91 12.28
N ASN A 314 22.24 2.78 12.49
CA ASN A 314 21.29 3.87 12.34
C ASN A 314 21.14 4.68 13.64
N PRO A 315 20.87 6.01 13.54
CA PRO A 315 20.48 6.81 14.69
C PRO A 315 19.21 6.23 15.34
N LYS A 316 19.20 6.13 16.67
CA LYS A 316 18.10 5.56 17.44
C LYS A 316 17.25 6.67 18.06
N LEU A 317 15.96 6.69 17.73
CA LEU A 317 14.99 7.54 18.43
C LEU A 317 14.57 6.90 19.76
N TYR A 318 14.26 5.59 19.72
CA TYR A 318 13.94 4.79 20.89
C TYR A 318 14.88 3.57 20.94
N PRO A 319 16.02 3.64 21.68
CA PRO A 319 16.94 2.50 21.78
C PRO A 319 16.24 1.24 22.26
N LYS A 320 16.40 0.16 21.48
CA LYS A 320 15.85 -1.18 21.79
C LYS A 320 16.77 -2.25 21.20
N THR A 321 16.74 -3.45 21.80
CA THR A 321 17.50 -4.61 21.30
C THR A 321 16.58 -5.82 21.30
N LEU A 322 16.37 -6.42 20.13
CA LEU A 322 15.53 -7.58 19.99
C LEU A 322 16.21 -8.83 20.53
N TRP A 323 15.46 -9.62 21.28
CA TRP A 323 15.91 -10.92 21.79
C TRP A 323 14.79 -11.97 21.61
N THR A 324 15.15 -13.25 21.66
CA THR A 324 14.20 -14.35 21.48
C THR A 324 14.58 -15.56 22.33
N ASP A 325 13.57 -16.31 22.79
CA ASP A 325 13.73 -17.64 23.43
C ASP A 325 13.80 -18.77 22.39
N ARG A 326 13.71 -18.45 21.08
CA ARG A 326 13.81 -19.45 20.03
C ARG A 326 15.26 -19.95 19.91
N SER A 327 15.42 -21.15 19.31
CA SER A 327 16.74 -21.72 19.04
C SER A 327 17.62 -20.80 18.19
N GLU A 328 18.92 -21.07 18.19
CA GLU A 328 19.89 -20.36 17.35
C GLU A 328 19.46 -20.31 15.89
N GLY A 329 18.85 -21.38 15.37
CA GLY A 329 18.45 -21.51 14.00
C GLY A 329 19.58 -21.94 13.05
N GLU A 330 19.30 -21.94 11.77
CA GLU A 330 20.25 -22.27 10.73
C GLU A 330 21.33 -21.16 10.58
N ALA A 331 22.54 -21.55 10.14
CA ALA A 331 23.57 -20.59 9.80
C ALA A 331 23.10 -19.69 8.64
N LEU A 332 23.32 -18.38 8.76
CA LEU A 332 23.03 -17.45 7.69
C LEU A 332 23.98 -17.69 6.53
N GLN A 333 23.50 -17.63 5.31
CA GLN A 333 24.28 -17.87 4.11
C GLN A 333 24.43 -16.57 3.32
N CYS A 334 25.66 -16.30 2.83
CA CYS A 334 25.92 -15.29 1.84
C CYS A 334 26.48 -15.97 0.59
N LEU A 335 25.87 -15.73 -0.58
CA LEU A 335 26.19 -16.40 -1.83
C LEU A 335 26.69 -15.37 -2.84
N MET A 336 27.91 -15.58 -3.32
CA MET A 336 28.51 -14.80 -4.40
C MET A 336 28.33 -15.53 -5.73
N HIS A 337 27.88 -14.82 -6.74
CA HIS A 337 27.66 -15.33 -8.09
C HIS A 337 28.47 -14.52 -9.10
N ARG A 338 28.76 -15.12 -10.27
CA ARG A 338 29.49 -14.43 -11.34
C ARG A 338 28.64 -13.30 -11.92
N ASP A 339 27.38 -13.60 -12.24
CA ASP A 339 26.44 -12.70 -12.87
C ASP A 339 25.00 -12.94 -12.40
N GLU A 340 24.08 -12.09 -12.82
CA GLU A 340 22.67 -12.13 -12.45
C GLU A 340 21.93 -13.41 -12.88
N PHE A 341 22.38 -14.05 -13.98
CA PHE A 341 21.78 -15.32 -14.44
C PHE A 341 22.23 -16.46 -13.55
N ALA A 342 23.51 -16.51 -13.21
CA ALA A 342 24.06 -17.50 -12.28
C ALA A 342 23.43 -17.33 -10.87
N GLU A 343 23.16 -16.10 -10.44
CA GLU A 343 22.43 -15.81 -9.21
C GLU A 343 21.04 -16.44 -9.25
N ALA A 344 20.24 -16.11 -10.27
CA ALA A 344 18.86 -16.60 -10.38
C ALA A 344 18.77 -18.13 -10.49
N GLU A 345 19.65 -18.74 -11.29
CA GLU A 345 19.73 -20.19 -11.42
C GLU A 345 20.11 -20.88 -10.12
N SER A 346 21.18 -20.41 -9.47
CA SER A 346 21.67 -21.00 -8.21
C SER A 346 20.64 -20.87 -7.08
N VAL A 347 20.00 -19.69 -6.93
CA VAL A 347 18.97 -19.49 -5.92
C VAL A 347 17.79 -20.44 -6.12
N VAL A 348 17.27 -20.56 -7.34
CA VAL A 348 16.13 -21.45 -7.62
C VAL A 348 16.50 -22.92 -7.38
N GLN A 349 17.69 -23.37 -7.81
CA GLN A 349 18.15 -24.74 -7.57
C GLN A 349 18.31 -25.04 -6.08
N ARG A 350 18.86 -24.10 -5.30
CA ARG A 350 18.95 -24.25 -3.84
C ARG A 350 17.60 -24.32 -3.16
N LEU A 351 16.64 -23.54 -3.60
CA LEU A 351 15.26 -23.64 -3.08
C LEU A 351 14.63 -25.00 -3.35
N ILE A 352 14.85 -25.58 -4.55
CA ILE A 352 14.38 -26.92 -4.88
C ILE A 352 15.01 -27.95 -3.94
N ALA A 353 16.35 -27.93 -3.79
CA ALA A 353 17.07 -28.83 -2.91
C ALA A 353 16.62 -28.72 -1.46
N HIS A 354 16.55 -27.51 -0.93
CA HIS A 354 16.11 -27.24 0.44
C HIS A 354 14.67 -27.69 0.70
N ARG A 355 13.76 -27.42 -0.25
CA ARG A 355 12.38 -27.90 -0.15
C ARG A 355 12.30 -29.42 -0.09
N PHE A 356 13.08 -30.09 -0.92
CA PHE A 356 13.11 -31.56 -0.95
C PHE A 356 13.65 -32.13 0.38
N GLU A 357 14.74 -31.60 0.89
CA GLU A 357 15.34 -32.02 2.16
C GLU A 357 14.41 -31.79 3.36
N ARG A 358 13.75 -30.64 3.40
CA ARG A 358 12.90 -30.23 4.53
C ARG A 358 11.44 -30.62 4.39
N LYS A 359 11.03 -31.19 3.26
CA LYS A 359 9.63 -31.55 2.94
C LYS A 359 8.64 -30.41 3.21
N THR A 360 9.01 -29.20 2.84
CA THR A 360 8.19 -27.99 3.07
C THR A 360 7.35 -27.64 1.85
N LEU A 361 6.30 -26.81 2.01
CA LEU A 361 5.50 -26.29 0.91
C LEU A 361 6.14 -25.03 0.31
N TRP A 362 5.88 -24.75 -0.97
CA TRP A 362 6.40 -23.55 -1.63
C TRP A 362 5.97 -22.24 -0.94
N GLY A 363 4.79 -22.20 -0.31
CA GLY A 363 4.32 -21.04 0.46
C GLY A 363 5.18 -20.66 1.68
N ALA A 364 6.09 -21.54 2.13
CA ALA A 364 7.04 -21.27 3.19
C ALA A 364 8.23 -20.40 2.73
N TYR A 365 8.40 -20.19 1.41
CA TYR A 365 9.56 -19.53 0.80
C TYR A 365 9.23 -18.15 0.26
N ALA A 366 10.19 -17.24 0.38
CA ALA A 366 10.17 -15.93 -0.29
C ALA A 366 11.51 -15.60 -0.93
N ILE A 367 11.47 -15.05 -2.15
CA ILE A 367 12.58 -14.34 -2.78
C ILE A 367 12.23 -12.85 -2.70
N LEU A 368 13.06 -12.07 -1.99
CA LEU A 368 12.89 -10.64 -1.78
C LEU A 368 13.94 -9.85 -2.58
N TYR A 369 13.48 -8.81 -3.25
CA TYR A 369 14.33 -7.94 -4.07
C TYR A 369 13.98 -6.47 -3.88
N ARG A 370 14.93 -5.59 -4.25
CA ARG A 370 14.76 -4.13 -4.10
C ARG A 370 13.84 -3.54 -5.17
N SER A 371 13.99 -3.94 -6.41
CA SER A 371 13.34 -3.34 -7.57
C SER A 371 12.71 -4.38 -8.49
N ASN A 372 11.56 -4.05 -9.09
CA ASN A 372 10.76 -4.96 -9.92
C ASN A 372 11.49 -5.51 -11.15
N HIS A 373 12.50 -4.80 -11.68
CA HIS A 373 13.26 -5.32 -12.83
C HIS A 373 14.02 -6.60 -12.50
N GLN A 374 14.41 -6.82 -11.24
CA GLN A 374 15.09 -8.04 -10.78
C GLN A 374 14.18 -9.28 -10.86
N ALA A 375 12.87 -9.09 -10.69
CA ALA A 375 11.90 -10.21 -10.68
C ALA A 375 11.93 -11.04 -11.97
N LYS A 376 12.16 -10.40 -13.12
CA LYS A 376 12.01 -11.03 -14.45
C LYS A 376 12.86 -12.29 -14.63
N LEU A 377 14.10 -12.26 -14.18
CA LEU A 377 15.00 -13.42 -14.28
C LEU A 377 14.55 -14.57 -13.37
N PHE A 378 14.15 -14.24 -12.14
CA PHE A 378 13.61 -15.23 -11.22
C PHE A 378 12.30 -15.83 -11.72
N GLU A 379 11.40 -15.03 -12.29
CA GLU A 379 10.17 -15.54 -12.93
C GLU A 379 10.48 -16.53 -14.05
N GLN A 380 11.46 -16.22 -14.92
CA GLN A 380 11.88 -17.11 -16.00
C GLN A 380 12.40 -18.45 -15.45
N MET A 381 13.24 -18.41 -14.40
CA MET A 381 13.79 -19.63 -13.79
C MET A 381 12.72 -20.44 -13.05
N LEU A 382 11.83 -19.79 -12.30
CA LEU A 382 10.72 -20.45 -11.60
C LEU A 382 9.75 -21.13 -12.59
N ARG A 383 9.45 -20.48 -13.73
CA ARG A 383 8.63 -21.09 -14.80
C ARG A 383 9.33 -22.27 -15.45
N LYS A 384 10.64 -22.16 -15.74
CA LYS A 384 11.46 -23.25 -16.30
C LYS A 384 11.40 -24.50 -15.42
N GLU A 385 11.46 -24.34 -14.11
CA GLU A 385 11.42 -25.44 -13.14
C GLU A 385 9.99 -25.78 -12.67
N ALA A 386 8.96 -25.22 -13.30
CA ALA A 386 7.53 -25.43 -12.98
C ALA A 386 7.18 -25.18 -11.51
N ILE A 387 7.81 -24.20 -10.88
CA ILE A 387 7.57 -23.81 -9.50
C ILE A 387 6.41 -22.81 -9.45
N PRO A 388 5.33 -23.09 -8.69
CA PRO A 388 4.26 -22.12 -8.50
C PRO A 388 4.76 -20.93 -7.69
N TYR A 389 4.57 -19.72 -8.21
CA TYR A 389 4.96 -18.48 -7.53
C TYR A 389 3.86 -17.43 -7.63
N ARG A 390 3.88 -16.50 -6.68
CA ARG A 390 3.10 -15.26 -6.70
C ARG A 390 4.04 -14.07 -6.72
N LEU A 391 3.79 -13.14 -7.63
CA LEU A 391 4.55 -11.90 -7.74
C LEU A 391 3.89 -10.82 -6.88
N SER A 392 4.62 -10.17 -5.96
CA SER A 392 4.13 -9.06 -5.15
C SER A 392 4.94 -7.79 -5.40
N GLY A 393 4.24 -6.64 -5.58
CA GLY A 393 4.86 -5.35 -5.92
C GLY A 393 5.01 -5.10 -7.43
N GLY A 394 4.43 -5.96 -8.31
CA GLY A 394 4.33 -5.69 -9.76
C GLY A 394 3.06 -4.90 -10.13
N GLN A 395 2.74 -4.84 -11.43
CA GLN A 395 1.53 -4.15 -11.92
C GLN A 395 0.26 -4.74 -11.30
N SER A 396 -0.50 -3.90 -10.60
CA SER A 396 -1.75 -4.29 -9.96
C SER A 396 -2.78 -4.83 -10.95
N PHE A 397 -3.68 -5.68 -10.47
CA PHE A 397 -4.86 -6.10 -11.22
C PHE A 397 -5.69 -4.88 -11.69
N PHE A 398 -5.82 -3.88 -10.83
CA PHE A 398 -6.54 -2.65 -11.12
C PHE A 398 -5.78 -1.66 -12.04
N ASP A 399 -4.46 -1.81 -12.20
CA ASP A 399 -3.66 -1.00 -13.12
C ASP A 399 -3.76 -1.48 -14.58
N ARG A 400 -4.37 -2.64 -14.80
CA ARG A 400 -4.60 -3.16 -16.15
C ARG A 400 -5.55 -2.26 -16.92
N SER A 401 -5.24 -2.01 -18.18
CA SER A 401 -6.03 -1.10 -19.02
C SER A 401 -7.50 -1.47 -19.08
N GLU A 402 -7.79 -2.77 -19.25
CA GLU A 402 -9.17 -3.31 -19.34
C GLU A 402 -9.97 -3.11 -18.05
N ILE A 403 -9.33 -3.21 -16.90
CA ILE A 403 -9.98 -2.97 -15.61
C ILE A 403 -10.19 -1.48 -15.37
N ARG A 404 -9.23 -0.64 -15.77
CA ARG A 404 -9.36 0.80 -15.67
C ARG A 404 -10.45 1.35 -16.59
N ASP A 405 -10.62 0.78 -17.79
CA ASP A 405 -11.72 1.13 -18.68
C ASP A 405 -13.06 0.84 -18.02
N LEU A 406 -13.22 -0.35 -17.46
CA LEU A 406 -14.41 -0.75 -16.74
C LEU A 406 -14.67 0.13 -15.52
N MET A 407 -13.65 0.43 -14.73
CA MET A 407 -13.74 1.34 -13.58
C MET A 407 -14.17 2.75 -13.98
N ALA A 408 -13.74 3.27 -15.12
CA ALA A 408 -14.18 4.57 -15.62
C ALA A 408 -15.70 4.59 -15.89
N TRP A 409 -16.23 3.56 -16.54
CA TRP A 409 -17.68 3.42 -16.71
C TRP A 409 -18.42 3.35 -15.37
N LEU A 410 -17.93 2.53 -14.44
CA LEU A 410 -18.53 2.39 -13.12
C LEU A 410 -18.51 3.69 -12.33
N ARG A 411 -17.43 4.46 -12.38
CA ARG A 411 -17.32 5.78 -11.73
C ARG A 411 -18.38 6.75 -12.24
N LEU A 412 -18.66 6.77 -13.55
CA LEU A 412 -19.72 7.61 -14.13
C LEU A 412 -21.10 7.24 -13.64
N LEU A 413 -21.37 5.96 -13.33
CA LEU A 413 -22.66 5.56 -12.76
C LEU A 413 -22.92 6.15 -11.38
N VAL A 414 -21.86 6.57 -10.68
CA VAL A 414 -21.93 7.15 -9.33
C VAL A 414 -21.81 8.67 -9.38
N ASN A 415 -20.92 9.17 -10.21
CA ASN A 415 -20.65 10.60 -10.36
C ASN A 415 -20.53 10.95 -11.84
N GLU A 416 -21.57 11.55 -12.40
CA GLU A 416 -21.62 11.98 -13.80
C GLU A 416 -20.71 13.19 -14.06
N ASP A 417 -20.32 13.93 -13.02
CA ASP A 417 -19.42 15.09 -13.12
C ASP A 417 -17.91 14.68 -13.17
N ASP A 418 -17.61 13.37 -13.20
CA ASP A 418 -16.25 12.85 -13.27
C ASP A 418 -15.68 12.92 -14.69
N ASP A 419 -15.15 14.10 -15.10
CA ASP A 419 -14.62 14.32 -16.44
C ASP A 419 -13.48 13.37 -16.85
N PRO A 420 -12.52 13.03 -16.00
CA PRO A 420 -11.52 11.99 -16.34
C PRO A 420 -12.15 10.63 -16.66
N ALA A 421 -13.14 10.21 -15.89
CA ALA A 421 -13.87 8.97 -16.16
C ALA A 421 -14.71 9.09 -17.44
N PHE A 422 -15.33 10.25 -17.67
CA PHE A 422 -16.10 10.54 -18.87
C PHE A 422 -15.23 10.43 -20.14
N ILE A 423 -14.09 11.10 -20.18
CA ILE A 423 -13.17 11.08 -21.32
C ILE A 423 -12.75 9.64 -21.63
N ARG A 424 -12.40 8.86 -20.61
CA ARG A 424 -12.00 7.48 -20.78
C ARG A 424 -13.14 6.59 -21.26
N ALA A 425 -14.29 6.67 -20.65
CA ALA A 425 -15.45 5.83 -20.93
C ALA A 425 -16.07 6.13 -22.32
N VAL A 426 -16.10 7.40 -22.73
CA VAL A 426 -16.61 7.79 -24.06
C VAL A 426 -15.66 7.40 -25.19
N SER A 427 -14.35 7.34 -24.89
CA SER A 427 -13.30 6.97 -25.86
C SER A 427 -13.09 5.45 -25.97
N THR A 428 -13.52 4.67 -24.97
CA THR A 428 -13.28 3.23 -24.90
C THR A 428 -14.55 2.48 -24.48
N PRO A 429 -15.13 1.62 -25.34
CA PRO A 429 -14.83 1.40 -26.79
C PRO A 429 -15.06 2.63 -27.68
N ARG A 430 -14.35 2.68 -28.80
CA ARG A 430 -14.47 3.80 -29.76
C ARG A 430 -15.89 3.92 -30.29
N ARG A 431 -16.48 5.13 -30.21
CA ARG A 431 -17.85 5.42 -30.63
C ARG A 431 -17.93 6.43 -31.81
N GLY A 432 -16.84 6.69 -32.48
CA GLY A 432 -16.79 7.68 -33.55
C GLY A 432 -16.77 9.14 -33.06
N ILE A 433 -16.48 9.35 -31.78
CA ILE A 433 -16.24 10.68 -31.18
C ILE A 433 -14.72 10.92 -31.19
N GLY A 434 -14.27 11.89 -31.97
CA GLY A 434 -12.86 12.22 -32.13
C GLY A 434 -12.34 13.15 -31.02
N GLU A 435 -11.01 13.20 -30.89
CA GLU A 435 -10.32 14.08 -29.91
C GLU A 435 -10.71 15.55 -30.07
N GLN A 436 -10.87 16.05 -31.30
CA GLN A 436 -11.32 17.43 -31.54
C GLN A 436 -12.72 17.72 -30.95
N SER A 437 -13.64 16.74 -31.06
CA SER A 437 -14.98 16.88 -30.49
C SER A 437 -14.93 16.91 -28.97
N LEU A 438 -14.07 16.06 -28.34
CA LEU A 438 -13.89 16.06 -26.91
C LEU A 438 -13.20 17.33 -26.41
N ALA A 439 -12.20 17.83 -27.12
CA ALA A 439 -11.56 19.11 -26.82
C ALA A 439 -12.55 20.27 -26.90
N SER A 440 -13.39 20.34 -27.95
CA SER A 440 -14.41 21.35 -28.11
C SER A 440 -15.48 21.29 -27.00
N LEU A 441 -15.89 20.07 -26.60
CA LEU A 441 -16.78 19.84 -25.46
C LEU A 441 -16.14 20.29 -24.15
N GLY A 442 -14.84 20.00 -23.91
CA GLY A 442 -14.11 20.44 -22.75
C GLY A 442 -14.00 21.96 -22.64
N HIS A 443 -13.73 22.64 -23.74
CA HIS A 443 -13.76 24.11 -23.78
C HIS A 443 -15.14 24.67 -23.46
N TRP A 444 -16.19 24.09 -24.06
CA TRP A 444 -17.59 24.48 -23.81
C TRP A 444 -17.99 24.30 -22.36
N ALA A 445 -17.61 23.18 -21.75
CA ALA A 445 -17.84 22.91 -20.32
C ALA A 445 -17.10 23.91 -19.42
N SER A 446 -15.83 24.20 -19.73
CA SER A 446 -15.00 25.16 -19.00
C SER A 446 -15.56 26.58 -19.04
N GLU A 447 -16.00 27.07 -20.21
CA GLU A 447 -16.63 28.37 -20.37
C GLU A 447 -17.89 28.51 -19.49
N ARG A 448 -18.61 27.41 -19.26
CA ARG A 448 -19.84 27.37 -18.48
C ARG A 448 -19.68 26.90 -17.04
N ARG A 449 -18.48 26.58 -16.64
CA ARG A 449 -18.12 26.09 -15.29
C ARG A 449 -18.96 24.86 -14.88
N CYS A 450 -19.13 23.92 -15.79
CA CYS A 450 -19.82 22.66 -15.54
C CYS A 450 -18.98 21.47 -16.04
N SER A 451 -19.39 20.24 -15.70
CA SER A 451 -18.75 19.02 -16.21
C SER A 451 -18.99 18.84 -17.71
N MET A 452 -18.12 18.08 -18.37
CA MET A 452 -18.29 17.72 -19.79
C MET A 452 -19.60 16.95 -20.01
N PHE A 453 -20.01 16.12 -19.07
CA PHE A 453 -21.26 15.37 -19.13
C PHE A 453 -22.47 16.32 -19.07
N ALA A 454 -22.51 17.25 -18.11
CA ALA A 454 -23.57 18.24 -18.02
C ALA A 454 -23.62 19.17 -19.24
N ALA A 455 -22.45 19.50 -19.79
CA ALA A 455 -22.33 20.37 -20.96
C ALA A 455 -22.99 19.80 -22.23
N ILE A 456 -23.15 18.46 -22.35
CA ILE A 456 -23.82 17.78 -23.48
C ILE A 456 -25.28 18.26 -23.65
N PHE A 457 -25.94 18.60 -22.54
CA PHE A 457 -27.32 18.98 -22.50
C PHE A 457 -27.57 20.50 -22.61
N LEU A 458 -26.50 21.29 -22.66
CA LEU A 458 -26.64 22.73 -22.77
C LEU A 458 -26.94 23.18 -24.20
N PRO A 459 -27.79 24.17 -24.39
CA PRO A 459 -28.15 24.70 -25.72
C PRO A 459 -26.91 25.35 -26.37
N GLY A 460 -26.80 25.21 -27.71
CA GLY A 460 -25.75 25.83 -28.52
C GLY A 460 -24.50 24.92 -28.77
N LEU A 461 -24.44 23.73 -28.15
CA LEU A 461 -23.32 22.81 -28.38
C LEU A 461 -23.30 22.23 -29.80
N ALA A 462 -24.49 22.07 -30.43
CA ALA A 462 -24.62 21.54 -31.78
C ALA A 462 -23.84 22.40 -32.83
N GLU A 463 -23.80 23.69 -32.63
CA GLU A 463 -23.09 24.63 -33.52
C GLU A 463 -21.60 24.47 -33.50
N ARG A 464 -21.04 23.98 -32.37
CA ARG A 464 -19.61 23.74 -32.19
C ARG A 464 -19.16 22.34 -32.57
N LEU A 465 -19.98 21.31 -32.29
CA LEU A 465 -19.61 19.90 -32.47
C LEU A 465 -20.15 19.29 -33.76
N GLY A 466 -21.20 19.89 -34.35
CA GLY A 466 -22.03 19.26 -35.38
C GLY A 466 -23.00 18.24 -34.81
N THR A 467 -24.11 18.02 -35.56
CA THR A 467 -25.24 17.20 -35.13
C THR A 467 -24.89 15.74 -34.88
N ARG A 468 -23.99 15.15 -35.67
CA ARG A 468 -23.56 13.75 -35.55
C ARG A 468 -22.81 13.49 -34.24
N ALA A 469 -21.81 14.31 -33.91
CA ALA A 469 -21.03 14.15 -32.70
C ALA A 469 -21.90 14.37 -31.45
N LEU A 470 -22.78 15.37 -31.47
CA LEU A 470 -23.72 15.62 -30.38
C LEU A 470 -24.68 14.46 -30.19
N SER A 471 -25.23 13.88 -31.26
CA SER A 471 -26.14 12.73 -31.14
C SER A 471 -25.46 11.50 -30.53
N LEU A 472 -24.21 11.23 -30.89
CA LEU A 472 -23.42 10.14 -30.32
C LEU A 472 -23.14 10.37 -28.82
N LEU A 473 -22.79 11.59 -28.42
CA LEU A 473 -22.60 11.98 -27.03
C LEU A 473 -23.88 11.84 -26.22
N GLN A 474 -25.03 12.28 -26.77
CA GLN A 474 -26.33 12.16 -26.12
C GLN A 474 -26.76 10.69 -25.96
N ALA A 475 -26.52 9.82 -26.94
CA ALA A 475 -26.78 8.38 -26.84
C ALA A 475 -25.92 7.73 -25.76
N PHE A 476 -24.64 8.10 -25.65
CA PHE A 476 -23.75 7.66 -24.59
C PHE A 476 -24.27 8.13 -23.22
N ALA A 477 -24.61 9.41 -23.09
CA ALA A 477 -25.11 9.98 -21.84
C ALA A 477 -26.44 9.33 -21.39
N GLN A 478 -27.35 9.04 -22.32
CA GLN A 478 -28.57 8.31 -22.01
C GLN A 478 -28.28 6.89 -21.50
N THR A 479 -27.28 6.22 -22.05
CA THR A 479 -26.84 4.91 -21.55
C THR A 479 -26.36 5.01 -20.11
N ILE A 480 -25.49 6.00 -19.82
CA ILE A 480 -25.00 6.23 -18.45
C ILE A 480 -26.17 6.53 -17.50
N HIS A 481 -27.07 7.44 -17.81
CA HIS A 481 -28.24 7.76 -16.98
C HIS A 481 -29.10 6.54 -16.67
N ARG A 482 -29.38 5.69 -17.68
CA ARG A 482 -30.14 4.46 -17.50
C ARG A 482 -29.49 3.52 -16.49
N PHE A 483 -28.19 3.26 -16.64
CA PHE A 483 -27.45 2.39 -15.71
C PHE A 483 -27.24 3.04 -14.34
N ALA A 484 -26.98 4.35 -14.26
CA ALA A 484 -26.81 5.07 -13.01
C ALA A 484 -28.07 5.03 -12.12
N TRP A 485 -29.25 5.14 -12.74
CA TRP A 485 -30.51 5.00 -12.00
C TRP A 485 -30.71 3.60 -11.43
N ARG A 486 -30.38 2.56 -12.20
CA ARG A 486 -30.49 1.17 -11.80
C ARG A 486 -29.42 0.80 -10.74
N ALA A 487 -28.20 1.33 -10.85
CA ALA A 487 -27.10 1.07 -9.94
C ALA A 487 -27.39 1.47 -8.48
N LYS A 488 -28.32 2.40 -8.25
CA LYS A 488 -28.78 2.79 -6.92
C LYS A 488 -29.70 1.78 -6.25
N LYS A 489 -30.24 0.81 -6.99
CA LYS A 489 -31.29 -0.09 -6.51
C LYS A 489 -31.00 -1.56 -6.73
N GLU A 490 -30.27 -1.89 -7.79
CA GLU A 490 -30.00 -3.26 -8.21
C GLU A 490 -28.67 -3.77 -7.69
N SER A 491 -28.59 -5.09 -7.51
CA SER A 491 -27.36 -5.77 -7.14
C SER A 491 -26.30 -5.68 -8.23
N ALA A 492 -25.04 -5.83 -7.84
CA ALA A 492 -23.89 -5.57 -8.70
C ALA A 492 -23.78 -6.59 -9.85
N GLU A 493 -24.02 -7.87 -9.60
CA GLU A 493 -23.74 -8.96 -10.54
C GLU A 493 -24.52 -8.86 -11.87
N PRO A 494 -25.87 -8.85 -11.90
CA PRO A 494 -26.62 -8.82 -13.15
C PRO A 494 -26.41 -7.48 -13.89
N LEU A 495 -26.34 -6.38 -13.15
CA LEU A 495 -26.19 -5.06 -13.74
C LEU A 495 -24.82 -4.87 -14.41
N LEU A 496 -23.77 -5.43 -13.82
CA LEU A 496 -22.40 -5.41 -14.40
C LEU A 496 -22.34 -6.27 -15.68
N ALA A 497 -23.00 -7.42 -15.71
CA ALA A 497 -23.08 -8.25 -16.91
C ALA A 497 -23.77 -7.53 -18.07
N GLU A 498 -24.90 -6.88 -17.82
CA GLU A 498 -25.60 -6.07 -18.83
C GLU A 498 -24.77 -4.85 -19.28
N LEU A 499 -24.06 -4.20 -18.35
CA LEU A 499 -23.17 -3.08 -18.68
C LEU A 499 -22.08 -3.52 -19.65
N LEU A 500 -21.41 -4.64 -19.40
CA LEU A 500 -20.39 -5.20 -20.27
C LEU A 500 -20.91 -5.51 -21.68
N GLN A 501 -22.14 -6.03 -21.80
CA GLN A 501 -22.81 -6.24 -23.07
C GLN A 501 -23.11 -4.91 -23.77
N ALA A 502 -23.68 -3.93 -23.05
CA ALA A 502 -23.98 -2.60 -23.58
C ALA A 502 -22.75 -1.84 -24.05
N MET A 503 -21.60 -2.12 -23.46
CA MET A 503 -20.30 -1.58 -23.87
C MET A 503 -19.76 -2.23 -25.14
N SER A 504 -20.19 -3.46 -25.49
CA SER A 504 -19.56 -4.32 -26.50
C SER A 504 -18.04 -4.45 -26.29
N TYR A 505 -17.64 -4.64 -25.01
CA TYR A 505 -16.24 -4.54 -24.64
C TYR A 505 -15.41 -5.75 -25.09
N GLN A 506 -16.04 -6.94 -25.17
CA GLN A 506 -15.37 -8.13 -25.68
C GLN A 506 -15.00 -8.00 -27.15
N GLU A 507 -15.92 -7.51 -27.99
CA GLU A 507 -15.71 -7.24 -29.41
C GLU A 507 -14.62 -6.18 -29.60
N HIS A 508 -14.60 -5.16 -28.76
CA HIS A 508 -13.58 -4.13 -28.77
C HIS A 508 -12.19 -4.70 -28.51
N LEU A 509 -12.03 -5.61 -27.54
CA LEU A 509 -10.75 -6.27 -27.26
C LEU A 509 -10.30 -7.15 -28.44
N GLN A 510 -11.25 -7.85 -29.09
CA GLN A 510 -10.96 -8.68 -30.26
C GLN A 510 -10.51 -7.86 -31.47
N GLN A 511 -11.02 -6.63 -31.62
CA GLN A 511 -10.62 -5.72 -32.71
C GLN A 511 -9.23 -5.11 -32.51
N LEU A 512 -8.82 -4.91 -31.24
CA LEU A 512 -7.55 -4.24 -30.92
C LEU A 512 -6.36 -5.17 -30.74
N HIS A 513 -6.60 -6.45 -30.44
CA HIS A 513 -5.56 -7.39 -30.03
C HIS A 513 -5.67 -8.71 -30.81
N GLU A 514 -4.55 -9.40 -30.96
CA GLU A 514 -4.53 -10.78 -31.41
C GLU A 514 -5.39 -11.68 -30.52
N GLU A 515 -5.98 -12.73 -31.09
CA GLU A 515 -6.98 -13.58 -30.44
C GLU A 515 -6.57 -14.06 -29.03
N ARG A 516 -5.36 -14.56 -28.86
CA ARG A 516 -4.86 -15.01 -27.54
C ARG A 516 -4.74 -13.86 -26.52
N ALA A 517 -4.29 -12.69 -26.96
CA ALA A 517 -4.17 -11.53 -26.10
C ALA A 517 -5.55 -10.96 -25.74
N ALA A 518 -6.50 -10.92 -26.67
CA ALA A 518 -7.87 -10.53 -26.44
C ALA A 518 -8.58 -11.46 -25.43
N GLN A 519 -8.43 -12.77 -25.60
CA GLN A 519 -8.98 -13.78 -24.66
C GLN A 519 -8.40 -13.61 -23.24
N THR A 520 -7.08 -13.40 -23.13
CA THR A 520 -6.44 -13.18 -21.82
C THR A 520 -6.97 -11.92 -21.14
N ARG A 521 -7.13 -10.82 -21.87
CA ARG A 521 -7.67 -9.55 -21.34
C ARG A 521 -9.14 -9.68 -20.95
N TRP A 522 -9.92 -10.36 -21.77
CA TRP A 522 -11.33 -10.66 -21.45
C TRP A 522 -11.46 -11.50 -20.18
N GLN A 523 -10.57 -12.48 -20.00
CA GLN A 523 -10.55 -13.27 -18.77
C GLN A 523 -10.34 -12.39 -17.51
N TYR A 524 -9.50 -11.36 -17.57
CA TYR A 524 -9.35 -10.42 -16.46
C TYR A 524 -10.64 -9.64 -16.16
N VAL A 525 -11.42 -9.29 -17.18
CA VAL A 525 -12.73 -8.63 -17.00
C VAL A 525 -13.72 -9.58 -16.32
N LEU A 526 -13.74 -10.86 -16.73
CA LEU A 526 -14.56 -11.90 -16.09
C LEU A 526 -14.13 -12.17 -14.65
N ASP A 527 -12.83 -12.17 -14.37
CA ASP A 527 -12.30 -12.32 -13.01
C ASP A 527 -12.72 -11.13 -12.12
N PHE A 528 -12.73 -9.91 -12.67
CA PHE A 528 -13.26 -8.74 -11.98
C PHE A 528 -14.76 -8.88 -11.68
N GLN A 529 -15.56 -9.30 -12.65
CA GLN A 529 -16.99 -9.53 -12.48
C GLN A 529 -17.25 -10.56 -11.39
N ARG A 530 -16.56 -11.72 -11.44
CA ARG A 530 -16.65 -12.77 -10.41
C ARG A 530 -16.28 -12.25 -9.02
N TRP A 531 -15.21 -11.49 -8.94
CA TRP A 531 -14.76 -10.90 -7.67
C TRP A 531 -15.77 -9.90 -7.07
N VAL A 532 -16.49 -9.13 -7.92
CA VAL A 532 -17.61 -8.27 -7.48
C VAL A 532 -18.78 -9.11 -6.98
N SER A 533 -19.15 -10.17 -7.73
CA SER A 533 -20.26 -11.08 -7.40
C SER A 533 -20.07 -11.82 -6.08
N GLU A 534 -18.88 -12.36 -5.83
CA GLU A 534 -18.57 -13.06 -4.57
C GLU A 534 -18.70 -12.17 -3.33
N ARG A 535 -18.48 -10.87 -3.50
CA ARG A 535 -18.68 -9.89 -2.43
C ARG A 535 -20.12 -9.52 -2.23
N ASP A 536 -20.87 -9.46 -3.31
CA ASP A 536 -22.31 -9.18 -3.27
C ASP A 536 -23.08 -10.31 -2.55
N GLN A 537 -22.63 -11.57 -2.71
CA GLN A 537 -23.19 -12.71 -1.98
C GLN A 537 -22.92 -12.65 -0.46
N LYS A 538 -21.80 -12.03 -0.04
CA LYS A 538 -21.43 -11.91 1.39
C LYS A 538 -22.09 -10.70 2.08
N ASP A 539 -22.33 -9.65 1.33
CA ASP A 539 -22.82 -8.37 1.85
C ASP A 539 -23.55 -7.64 0.70
N ALA A 540 -24.84 -7.99 0.51
CA ALA A 540 -25.64 -7.43 -0.57
C ALA A 540 -25.80 -5.92 -0.39
N MET A 541 -25.28 -5.16 -1.36
CA MET A 541 -25.43 -3.70 -1.40
C MET A 541 -25.62 -3.23 -2.85
N PRO A 542 -26.26 -2.07 -3.05
CA PRO A 542 -26.41 -1.49 -4.38
C PRO A 542 -25.07 -1.32 -5.10
N LEU A 543 -25.05 -1.47 -6.42
CA LEU A 543 -23.82 -1.36 -7.21
C LEU A 543 -23.14 -0.01 -6.98
N ALA A 544 -23.87 1.08 -6.82
CA ALA A 544 -23.31 2.41 -6.57
C ALA A 544 -22.47 2.48 -5.28
N GLU A 545 -22.93 1.86 -4.19
CA GLU A 545 -22.19 1.78 -2.94
C GLU A 545 -20.95 0.87 -3.07
N ARG A 546 -21.11 -0.24 -3.81
CA ARG A 546 -20.02 -1.14 -4.14
C ARG A 546 -18.90 -0.43 -4.89
N ILE A 547 -19.22 0.38 -5.91
CA ILE A 547 -18.25 1.13 -6.70
C ILE A 547 -17.43 2.09 -5.83
N GLN A 548 -18.06 2.77 -4.88
CA GLN A 548 -17.36 3.66 -3.96
C GLN A 548 -16.35 2.92 -3.09
N SER A 549 -16.69 1.72 -2.63
CA SER A 549 -15.75 0.87 -1.91
C SER A 549 -14.63 0.34 -2.81
N LEU A 550 -14.91 0.08 -4.08
CA LEU A 550 -13.95 -0.39 -5.08
C LEU A 550 -12.88 0.66 -5.40
N ALA A 551 -13.25 1.93 -5.53
CA ALA A 551 -12.32 3.01 -5.79
C ALA A 551 -11.24 3.12 -4.70
N LEU A 552 -11.61 2.89 -3.43
CA LEU A 552 -10.66 2.81 -2.32
C LEU A 552 -9.82 1.51 -2.38
N LEU A 553 -10.43 0.41 -2.81
CA LEU A 553 -9.79 -0.91 -2.87
C LEU A 553 -8.82 -1.04 -4.04
N SER A 554 -9.05 -0.36 -5.16
CA SER A 554 -8.21 -0.43 -6.36
C SER A 554 -6.77 0.05 -6.10
N GLN A 555 -6.58 0.96 -5.15
CA GLN A 555 -5.25 1.42 -4.77
C GLN A 555 -4.60 0.60 -3.64
N LEU A 556 -5.38 -0.19 -2.94
CA LEU A 556 -4.90 -0.94 -1.77
C LEU A 556 -4.67 -2.42 -2.09
N GLU A 557 -4.33 -2.66 -3.31
CA GLU A 557 -3.94 -3.92 -3.89
C GLU A 557 -4.23 -5.22 -3.15
N ARG A 558 -4.91 -6.09 -3.82
CA ARG A 558 -5.10 -7.44 -3.38
C ARG A 558 -4.65 -8.45 -4.36
N ARG A 559 -3.73 -9.24 -3.92
CA ARG A 559 -3.45 -10.53 -4.50
C ARG A 559 -4.09 -11.57 -3.61
N GLU A 560 -5.04 -12.30 -4.18
CA GLU A 560 -5.49 -13.53 -3.58
C GLU A 560 -4.28 -14.43 -3.37
N ASP A 561 -4.01 -14.76 -2.11
CA ASP A 561 -3.01 -15.74 -1.74
C ASP A 561 -3.44 -17.09 -2.35
N GLN A 562 -2.78 -17.49 -3.44
CA GLN A 562 -2.75 -18.89 -3.78
C GLN A 562 -1.95 -19.57 -2.67
N GLU A 563 -2.65 -20.13 -1.70
CA GLU A 563 -2.05 -20.92 -0.64
C GLU A 563 -1.13 -21.97 -1.28
N GLY A 564 0.13 -21.97 -0.87
CA GLY A 564 1.11 -22.94 -1.33
C GLY A 564 2.08 -22.47 -2.41
N SER A 565 2.02 -21.22 -2.92
CA SER A 565 2.98 -20.67 -3.90
C SER A 565 4.13 -19.90 -3.24
N LEU A 566 5.33 -19.94 -3.86
CA LEU A 566 6.51 -19.16 -3.47
C LEU A 566 6.23 -17.66 -3.63
N ALA A 567 6.59 -16.87 -2.64
CA ALA A 567 6.49 -15.40 -2.74
C ALA A 567 7.71 -14.82 -3.47
N LEU A 568 7.47 -14.15 -4.61
CA LEU A 568 8.45 -13.35 -5.32
C LEU A 568 8.05 -11.88 -5.15
N SER A 569 8.76 -11.11 -4.30
CA SER A 569 8.25 -9.84 -3.79
C SER A 569 9.33 -8.76 -3.66
N THR A 570 8.94 -7.49 -3.89
CA THR A 570 9.77 -6.39 -3.42
C THR A 570 9.81 -6.38 -1.89
N ILE A 571 10.91 -5.88 -1.32
CA ILE A 571 11.07 -5.77 0.13
C ILE A 571 9.95 -4.88 0.72
N HIS A 572 9.57 -3.79 0.04
CA HIS A 572 8.48 -2.92 0.47
C HIS A 572 7.13 -3.65 0.56
N ALA A 573 6.80 -4.47 -0.44
CA ALA A 573 5.56 -5.23 -0.46
C ALA A 573 5.56 -6.42 0.52
N ALA A 574 6.72 -6.85 0.98
CA ALA A 574 6.87 -7.89 1.99
C ALA A 574 6.70 -7.36 3.44
N LYS A 575 6.59 -6.04 3.64
CA LYS A 575 6.31 -5.48 4.97
C LYS A 575 4.99 -6.01 5.50
N GLY A 576 4.95 -6.42 6.76
CA GLY A 576 3.80 -7.07 7.38
C GLY A 576 3.71 -8.59 7.14
N LEU A 577 4.37 -9.13 6.11
CA LEU A 577 4.41 -10.57 5.83
C LEU A 577 5.52 -11.26 6.64
N GLU A 578 5.49 -12.61 6.66
CA GLU A 578 6.54 -13.45 7.26
C GLU A 578 6.59 -14.80 6.57
N PHE A 579 7.80 -15.35 6.44
CA PHE A 579 8.07 -16.59 5.74
C PHE A 579 9.06 -17.45 6.55
N ASP A 580 8.95 -18.77 6.42
CA ASP A 580 9.90 -19.64 7.11
C ASP A 580 11.31 -19.49 6.55
N HIS A 581 11.43 -19.35 5.22
CA HIS A 581 12.68 -19.31 4.50
C HIS A 581 12.71 -18.12 3.55
N VAL A 582 13.68 -17.22 3.72
CA VAL A 582 13.81 -16.00 2.92
C VAL A 582 15.16 -15.97 2.21
N VAL A 583 15.11 -15.64 0.93
CA VAL A 583 16.29 -15.29 0.13
C VAL A 583 16.18 -13.82 -0.27
N ILE A 584 17.19 -13.01 0.10
CA ILE A 584 17.31 -11.62 -0.34
C ILE A 584 18.33 -11.59 -1.46
N VAL A 585 17.93 -11.12 -2.63
CA VAL A 585 18.75 -11.15 -3.84
C VAL A 585 19.17 -9.75 -4.26
N GLY A 586 20.33 -9.67 -4.97
CA GLY A 586 20.89 -8.39 -5.41
C GLY A 586 21.42 -7.54 -4.26
N CYS A 587 22.08 -8.17 -3.29
CA CYS A 587 22.71 -7.49 -2.16
C CYS A 587 24.02 -6.83 -2.59
N GLU A 588 23.95 -5.74 -3.35
CA GLU A 588 25.07 -5.03 -3.97
C GLU A 588 24.97 -3.53 -3.74
N GLU A 589 26.14 -2.86 -3.63
CA GLU A 589 26.19 -1.40 -3.63
C GLU A 589 25.55 -0.83 -4.88
N GLY A 590 24.77 0.24 -4.72
CA GLY A 590 24.01 0.86 -5.80
C GLY A 590 22.66 0.20 -6.10
N LEU A 591 22.42 -1.04 -5.62
CA LEU A 591 21.15 -1.74 -5.77
C LEU A 591 20.45 -1.95 -4.42
N LEU A 592 21.19 -2.36 -3.38
CA LEU A 592 20.73 -2.44 -1.99
C LEU A 592 21.94 -2.25 -1.05
N PRO A 593 22.27 -1.02 -0.60
CA PRO A 593 21.48 0.23 -0.72
C PRO A 593 21.37 0.75 -2.16
N TYR A 594 20.19 1.28 -2.51
CA TYR A 594 19.97 1.96 -3.78
C TYR A 594 20.62 3.34 -3.75
N SER A 595 21.42 3.70 -4.78
CA SER A 595 22.19 4.95 -4.78
C SER A 595 21.54 6.11 -5.56
N GLY A 596 20.46 5.88 -6.30
CA GLY A 596 19.83 6.92 -7.14
C GLY A 596 20.64 7.38 -8.36
N ALA A 597 21.92 7.04 -8.43
CA ALA A 597 22.85 7.50 -9.47
C ALA A 597 22.43 7.15 -10.93
N ASP A 598 21.52 6.21 -11.09
CA ASP A 598 21.02 5.79 -12.41
C ASP A 598 20.04 6.80 -13.03
N GLU A 599 19.39 7.65 -12.23
CA GLU A 599 18.49 8.71 -12.73
C GLU A 599 19.25 10.00 -13.08
N GLU A 600 20.31 10.33 -12.35
CA GLU A 600 21.14 11.51 -12.62
C GLU A 600 22.01 11.32 -13.87
N GLN A 601 22.63 10.15 -14.06
CA GLN A 601 23.41 9.87 -15.28
C GLN A 601 22.56 9.69 -16.54
N ALA A 602 21.30 9.27 -16.41
CA ALA A 602 20.36 9.27 -17.52
C ALA A 602 19.90 10.71 -17.90
N GLN A 603 19.98 11.65 -16.96
CA GLN A 603 19.70 13.07 -17.22
C GLN A 603 20.91 13.77 -17.83
N GLU A 604 22.14 13.50 -17.42
CA GLU A 604 23.36 14.06 -18.02
C GLU A 604 23.59 13.56 -19.47
N SER A 605 23.35 12.29 -19.75
CA SER A 605 23.50 11.76 -21.12
C SER A 605 22.41 12.21 -22.10
N ALA A 606 21.27 12.72 -21.62
CA ALA A 606 20.24 13.34 -22.44
C ALA A 606 20.45 14.86 -22.63
N GLY A 607 21.22 15.49 -21.76
CA GLY A 607 21.56 16.92 -21.79
C GLY A 607 22.69 17.29 -22.74
N ASP A 608 23.59 16.35 -23.04
CA ASP A 608 24.79 16.62 -23.87
C ASP A 608 24.52 16.72 -25.39
N GLN A 609 23.27 16.55 -25.84
CA GLN A 609 22.88 16.76 -27.25
C GLN A 609 22.13 18.07 -27.54
N ALA A 610 21.97 18.94 -26.54
CA ALA A 610 21.36 20.26 -26.77
C ALA A 610 22.28 21.38 -26.30
N GLY A 611 23.18 21.78 -27.19
CA GLY A 611 23.63 23.16 -27.43
C GLY A 611 24.29 23.93 -26.29
N ALA A 612 25.60 24.09 -26.42
CA ALA A 612 26.41 25.13 -25.83
C ALA A 612 25.78 26.52 -25.93
N HIS A 613 25.71 27.21 -24.78
CA HIS A 613 25.89 28.64 -24.51
C HIS A 613 25.05 29.10 -23.33
N ALA A 614 25.68 29.24 -22.18
CA ALA A 614 25.46 30.37 -21.26
C ALA A 614 26.49 30.37 -20.12
N GLN A 615 27.23 31.45 -20.03
CA GLN A 615 28.26 31.71 -19.07
C GLN A 615 27.69 32.15 -17.70
N GLY A 616 28.26 31.59 -16.63
CA GLY A 616 28.71 32.32 -15.44
C GLY A 616 27.70 32.77 -14.39
N SER A 617 27.66 32.07 -13.25
CA SER A 617 27.54 32.72 -11.93
C SER A 617 27.89 31.71 -10.78
N PRO A 618 28.54 32.15 -9.69
CA PRO A 618 29.14 31.26 -8.70
C PRO A 618 28.14 30.81 -7.62
N ARG A 619 27.79 29.53 -7.66
CA ARG A 619 26.95 28.87 -6.64
C ARG A 619 27.57 27.56 -6.11
N GLU A 620 28.90 27.53 -5.93
CA GLU A 620 29.65 26.28 -5.66
C GLU A 620 29.91 25.94 -4.19
N GLN A 621 29.40 26.61 -3.18
CA GLN A 621 29.74 26.27 -1.79
C GLN A 621 28.60 25.78 -0.89
N SER A 622 27.33 25.86 -1.30
CA SER A 622 26.19 25.32 -0.55
C SER A 622 25.70 23.94 -1.05
N GLY A 623 26.00 23.57 -2.28
CA GLY A 623 25.52 22.33 -2.92
C GLY A 623 26.18 21.05 -2.39
N VAL A 624 27.46 21.07 -2.06
CA VAL A 624 28.22 19.87 -1.69
C VAL A 624 27.83 19.34 -0.29
N ARG A 625 27.47 20.20 0.65
CA ARG A 625 26.98 19.75 1.98
C ARG A 625 25.57 19.19 1.92
N ALA A 626 24.68 19.79 1.15
CA ALA A 626 23.30 19.32 1.01
C ALA A 626 23.21 17.95 0.30
N THR A 627 24.08 17.68 -0.68
CA THR A 627 24.16 16.37 -1.36
C THR A 627 24.70 15.27 -0.46
N GLY A 628 25.64 15.57 0.43
CA GLY A 628 26.21 14.61 1.40
C GLY A 628 25.17 14.14 2.43
N ASP A 629 24.41 15.06 3.00
CA ASP A 629 23.39 14.75 4.00
C ASP A 629 22.23 13.94 3.39
N ALA A 630 21.80 14.25 2.17
CA ALA A 630 20.77 13.49 1.46
C ALA A 630 21.22 12.04 1.20
N ALA A 631 22.46 11.82 0.77
CA ALA A 631 23.01 10.48 0.55
C ALA A 631 23.08 9.66 1.86
N ILE A 632 23.47 10.30 2.96
CA ILE A 632 23.47 9.65 4.28
C ILE A 632 22.06 9.23 4.70
N GLN A 633 21.07 10.14 4.56
CA GLN A 633 19.68 9.84 4.87
C GLN A 633 19.14 8.69 4.01
N GLN A 634 19.50 8.63 2.75
CA GLN A 634 19.11 7.54 1.85
C GLN A 634 19.69 6.19 2.34
N VAL A 635 20.95 6.14 2.73
CA VAL A 635 21.54 4.91 3.27
C VAL A 635 20.87 4.49 4.59
N ILE A 636 20.48 5.44 5.44
CA ILE A 636 19.74 5.19 6.68
C ILE A 636 18.37 4.54 6.38
N GLU A 637 17.65 5.01 5.35
CA GLU A 637 16.37 4.44 4.92
C GLU A 637 16.53 3.06 4.28
N GLU A 638 17.50 2.89 3.39
CA GLU A 638 17.80 1.60 2.76
C GLU A 638 18.25 0.55 3.80
N ARG A 639 18.91 0.97 4.88
CA ARG A 639 19.24 0.07 5.99
C ARG A 639 18.00 -0.39 6.75
N ARG A 640 17.00 0.50 6.96
CA ARG A 640 15.70 0.08 7.51
C ARG A 640 14.98 -0.88 6.56
N LEU A 641 15.09 -0.64 5.26
CA LEU A 641 14.51 -1.54 4.25
C LEU A 641 15.14 -2.93 4.32
N MET A 642 16.47 -3.01 4.41
CA MET A 642 17.18 -4.29 4.61
C MET A 642 16.81 -4.93 5.96
N TYR A 643 16.69 -4.16 7.04
CA TYR A 643 16.22 -4.66 8.33
C TYR A 643 14.80 -5.26 8.23
N VAL A 644 13.90 -4.60 7.48
CA VAL A 644 12.58 -5.18 7.19
C VAL A 644 12.72 -6.49 6.46
N ALA A 645 13.55 -6.60 5.41
CA ALA A 645 13.75 -7.83 4.65
C ALA A 645 14.24 -8.99 5.53
N VAL A 646 15.30 -8.75 6.33
CA VAL A 646 15.89 -9.72 7.26
C VAL A 646 14.84 -10.23 8.27
N THR A 647 14.07 -9.33 8.84
CA THR A 647 13.05 -9.65 9.85
C THR A 647 11.79 -10.29 9.28
N ARG A 648 11.72 -10.54 7.96
CA ARG A 648 10.66 -11.40 7.36
C ARG A 648 10.93 -12.87 7.56
N ALA A 649 12.18 -13.26 7.79
CA ALA A 649 12.60 -14.65 7.96
C ALA A 649 12.29 -15.18 9.36
N ARG A 650 11.75 -16.41 9.41
CA ARG A 650 11.45 -17.12 10.67
C ARG A 650 12.52 -18.14 11.02
N LYS A 651 13.01 -18.92 10.05
CA LYS A 651 13.89 -20.09 10.26
C LYS A 651 15.23 -19.94 9.56
N SER A 652 15.26 -19.59 8.28
CA SER A 652 16.49 -19.43 7.52
C SER A 652 16.50 -18.16 6.69
N LEU A 653 17.69 -17.58 6.52
CA LEU A 653 17.96 -16.41 5.72
C LEU A 653 19.19 -16.65 4.84
N THR A 654 19.04 -16.38 3.56
CA THR A 654 20.11 -16.40 2.57
C THR A 654 20.20 -15.04 1.90
N LEU A 655 21.41 -14.50 1.78
CA LEU A 655 21.71 -13.31 0.99
C LEU A 655 22.41 -13.74 -0.29
N SER A 656 22.12 -13.08 -1.40
CA SER A 656 22.87 -13.33 -2.64
C SER A 656 23.20 -12.04 -3.36
N TRP A 657 24.38 -12.05 -4.05
CA TRP A 657 24.86 -10.96 -4.85
C TRP A 657 25.66 -11.45 -6.06
N ALA A 658 25.75 -10.62 -7.11
CA ALA A 658 26.46 -10.92 -8.33
C ALA A 658 27.64 -9.98 -8.54
N GLN A 659 28.80 -10.51 -8.99
CA GLN A 659 30.00 -9.74 -9.29
C GLN A 659 29.84 -8.83 -10.51
N GLU A 660 28.97 -9.21 -11.45
CA GLU A 660 28.67 -8.45 -12.67
C GLU A 660 27.17 -8.42 -12.92
N ARG A 661 26.68 -7.25 -13.33
CA ARG A 661 25.29 -7.08 -13.79
C ARG A 661 25.24 -6.33 -15.11
N LYS A 662 24.27 -6.69 -15.92
CA LYS A 662 24.02 -6.01 -17.19
C LYS A 662 23.13 -4.78 -16.95
N ARG A 663 23.69 -3.57 -17.11
CA ARG A 663 22.96 -2.30 -17.08
C ARG A 663 23.06 -1.64 -18.45
N GLN A 664 21.95 -1.19 -19.05
CA GLN A 664 21.91 -0.51 -20.35
C GLN A 664 22.73 -1.20 -21.46
N ARG A 665 22.72 -2.55 -21.50
CA ARG A 665 23.52 -3.42 -22.41
C ARG A 665 25.02 -3.50 -22.10
N GLN A 666 25.54 -2.86 -21.07
CA GLN A 666 26.92 -2.96 -20.63
C GLN A 666 27.02 -3.85 -19.38
N LEU A 667 28.08 -4.66 -19.28
CA LEU A 667 28.43 -5.42 -18.10
C LEU A 667 29.17 -4.49 -17.14
N MET A 668 28.61 -4.31 -15.94
CA MET A 668 29.17 -3.49 -14.88
C MET A 668 29.58 -4.37 -13.70
N LYS A 669 30.80 -4.19 -13.20
CA LYS A 669 31.27 -4.84 -11.97
C LYS A 669 30.51 -4.28 -10.79
N GLN A 670 30.14 -5.17 -9.88
CA GLN A 670 29.41 -4.85 -8.66
C GLN A 670 30.30 -5.15 -7.44
N SER A 671 30.05 -4.39 -6.37
CA SER A 671 30.62 -4.66 -5.04
C SER A 671 29.53 -5.21 -4.13
N PRO A 672 29.86 -6.09 -3.17
CA PRO A 672 28.87 -6.56 -2.21
C PRO A 672 28.32 -5.39 -1.39
N SER A 673 27.06 -5.51 -0.99
CA SER A 673 26.39 -4.53 -0.13
C SER A 673 27.12 -4.40 1.21
N ARG A 674 27.35 -3.17 1.67
CA ARG A 674 27.87 -2.89 3.03
C ARG A 674 27.00 -3.49 4.13
N PHE A 675 25.72 -3.71 3.87
CA PHE A 675 24.79 -4.31 4.81
C PHE A 675 25.16 -5.76 5.17
N ILE A 676 25.89 -6.48 4.30
CA ILE A 676 26.36 -7.84 4.57
C ILE A 676 27.37 -7.80 5.74
N GLU A 677 28.33 -6.89 5.69
CA GLU A 677 29.36 -6.74 6.73
C GLU A 677 28.76 -6.17 8.03
N GLU A 678 27.80 -5.23 7.93
CA GLU A 678 27.07 -4.68 9.08
C GLU A 678 26.26 -5.75 9.84
N MET A 679 25.85 -6.83 9.15
CA MET A 679 25.23 -8.02 9.75
C MET A 679 26.23 -9.01 10.35
N GLY A 680 27.53 -8.74 10.24
CA GLY A 680 28.59 -9.64 10.69
C GLY A 680 28.81 -10.85 9.78
N LEU A 681 28.42 -10.76 8.50
CA LEU A 681 28.56 -11.83 7.51
C LEU A 681 29.75 -11.55 6.57
N ASN A 682 30.39 -12.63 6.11
CA ASN A 682 31.44 -12.52 5.10
C ASN A 682 30.82 -12.43 3.69
N PRO A 683 31.05 -11.34 2.94
CA PRO A 683 30.50 -11.19 1.59
C PRO A 683 31.05 -12.20 0.57
N LEU A 684 32.24 -12.75 0.80
CA LEU A 684 32.83 -13.80 -0.05
C LEU A 684 32.20 -15.19 0.22
N GLY A 685 31.42 -15.31 1.29
CA GLY A 685 30.75 -16.54 1.70
C GLY A 685 31.72 -17.63 2.17
N ASP A 686 31.19 -18.69 2.74
CA ASP A 686 31.93 -19.92 3.01
C ASP A 686 32.18 -20.76 1.72
N SER A 687 31.95 -20.16 0.55
CA SER A 687 31.97 -20.83 -0.76
C SER A 687 33.38 -21.30 -1.21
N LEU A 688 34.45 -20.83 -0.57
CA LEU A 688 35.79 -21.39 -0.78
C LEU A 688 35.99 -22.77 -0.11
N ALA A 689 35.05 -23.20 0.75
CA ALA A 689 35.23 -24.41 1.53
C ALA A 689 34.69 -25.70 0.89
N LYS A 690 33.85 -25.65 -0.13
CA LYS A 690 33.37 -26.86 -0.87
C LYS A 690 32.98 -26.52 -2.30
N SER A 691 33.92 -26.44 -3.20
CA SER A 691 33.64 -26.75 -4.61
C SER A 691 33.37 -28.26 -4.72
N ALA A 692 32.14 -28.67 -4.44
CA ALA A 692 31.69 -29.94 -4.99
C ALA A 692 31.84 -29.85 -6.50
N SER A 693 32.54 -30.81 -7.11
CA SER A 693 32.83 -30.75 -8.53
C SER A 693 31.50 -30.62 -9.28
N LYS A 694 31.48 -29.85 -10.36
CA LYS A 694 30.30 -29.61 -11.21
C LYS A 694 29.59 -30.93 -11.57
N ASP A 695 30.37 -32.03 -11.65
CA ASP A 695 29.90 -33.38 -11.95
C ASP A 695 29.17 -34.05 -10.77
N GLN A 696 29.53 -33.78 -9.51
CA GLN A 696 28.79 -34.27 -8.34
C GLN A 696 27.46 -33.55 -8.17
N ALA A 697 27.41 -32.26 -8.41
CA ALA A 697 26.16 -31.49 -8.38
C ALA A 697 25.21 -31.90 -9.53
N LEU A 698 25.72 -32.11 -10.73
CA LEU A 698 24.96 -32.63 -11.87
C LEU A 698 24.47 -34.08 -11.64
N GLY A 699 25.29 -34.94 -11.01
CA GLY A 699 24.91 -36.29 -10.63
C GLY A 699 23.77 -36.31 -9.60
N GLN A 700 23.84 -35.47 -8.58
CA GLN A 700 22.78 -35.34 -7.58
C GLN A 700 21.48 -34.74 -8.17
N LEU A 701 21.57 -33.73 -9.06
CA LEU A 701 20.42 -33.19 -9.80
C LEU A 701 19.76 -34.24 -10.73
N ALA A 702 20.57 -35.07 -11.40
CA ALA A 702 20.05 -36.14 -12.24
C ALA A 702 19.31 -37.24 -11.42
N GLN A 703 19.81 -37.58 -10.24
CA GLN A 703 19.15 -38.45 -9.29
C GLN A 703 17.85 -37.85 -8.75
N LEU A 704 17.86 -36.54 -8.38
CA LEU A 704 16.69 -35.78 -7.92
C LEU A 704 15.61 -35.70 -9.02
N ARG A 705 15.99 -35.46 -10.27
CA ARG A 705 15.06 -35.47 -11.41
C ARG A 705 14.42 -36.85 -11.63
N LYS A 706 15.16 -37.94 -11.48
CA LYS A 706 14.62 -39.31 -11.57
C LYS A 706 13.61 -39.58 -10.44
N LEU A 707 13.84 -39.10 -9.24
CA LEU A 707 12.93 -39.24 -8.11
C LEU A 707 11.66 -38.39 -8.26
N LEU A 708 11.75 -37.19 -8.78
CA LEU A 708 10.61 -36.30 -9.06
C LEU A 708 9.70 -36.80 -10.18
N VAL A 709 10.26 -37.52 -11.17
CA VAL A 709 9.46 -38.20 -12.24
C VAL A 709 8.72 -39.39 -11.66
N LYS A 710 9.28 -40.08 -10.67
CA LYS A 710 8.67 -41.26 -10.03
C LYS A 710 7.48 -40.88 -9.11
N ASP A 711 7.53 -39.70 -8.51
CA ASP A 711 6.46 -39.17 -7.62
C ASP A 711 5.22 -38.68 -8.40
N ARG A 712 5.38 -38.41 -9.72
CA ARG A 712 4.28 -38.04 -10.64
C ARG A 712 3.51 -39.22 -11.21
N SER A 713 3.96 -40.47 -10.95
CA SER A 713 3.37 -41.70 -11.48
C SER A 713 2.60 -42.51 -10.46
N THR A 714 2.33 -41.99 -9.28
CA THR A 714 1.42 -42.62 -8.30
C THR A 714 0.14 -41.80 -8.20
N PRO A 715 -1.05 -42.40 -8.41
CA PRO A 715 -2.35 -41.72 -8.50
C PRO A 715 -2.80 -41.07 -7.21
#